data_6ed7c0e8d8d81a35ac63c12810abaa0d
#
_entry.id   6ed7c0e8d8d81a35ac63c12810abaa0d
#
_cell.length_a   1.000
_cell.length_b   1.000
_cell.length_c   1.000
_cell.angle_alpha   90.00
_cell.angle_beta   90.00
_cell.angle_gamma   90.00
#
_symmetry.space_group_name_H-M   'P 1'
#
loop_
_entity.id
_entity.type
_entity.pdbx_description
1 polymer ?
#
loop_
_entity_poly.entity_id
_entity_poly.type
_entity_poly.pdbx_seq_one_letter_code
_entity_poly.pdbx_strand_id
1 'polypeptide(L)'
;MLNKIFGTAAKLTLTTIIAVGSMLSVNTFAQDNEYVEEVVSIGTRGKPRSVSSSPVPVDVLSAEDISKTGTDDLLMQLQGSIPSLNVHLQPISDAASMIRPANLRGLSADSTLITTNGKRRHHASVIAFQGGGVNDGSQGADISVIPAIALKRVEVLRDGASAQYGSDAIAGVINFVLDDISEGGSLSYKMGEYTEGDGATTTIAGKYGMPLGQDGFVTTSFQIRQADDTSRSAQRPDAAALIAAGNAAVANPAQIWGAPKIDDDVTFFMNSGVTNSDGSESYMFGNYSERDVDGGFYYRNPDGRSGVFTIGDYRAVGNVDGTCAYGTGASGQVDPSDYATRDLIMADPSCFLMNQIAPGGYTPRFTGNITDTSLTIGRRGDISNGMLSGYSYDLSGSVGRNEADFGLNNTVNPSMGPDTPRNFDTGSYIELEKTFNFDLTKQMDSMTIAYGAEWREETFEVISGEEASWKAGKYALQGFNVGSHGFAGFSPDSQGSFTRRSYGLYADIENQVSDELLVGGAFRYEDYSSFGDTNDFKLKAMYQVNDNVSLRASTSTGFRAPTQGQVNVVNTQTTLVQGQLTQAQTLPGFKLGAGQLKPEEATNTSFGIVYNEGALSLTADFFTIELEDRVALTSNAAPTAAQV
;
A
#
# COMPACT_ATOMS: atom_id res chain seq x y z
N MET A 1 -23.56 2.98 -11.98
CA MET A 1 -24.94 3.54 -11.87
C MET A 1 -24.95 4.92 -11.19
N LEU A 2 -24.00 5.22 -10.31
CA LEU A 2 -23.84 6.56 -9.68
C LEU A 2 -23.40 7.66 -10.66
N ASN A 3 -22.56 7.36 -11.64
CA ASN A 3 -22.07 8.34 -12.64
C ASN A 3 -23.15 9.02 -13.49
N LYS A 4 -24.39 8.50 -13.53
CA LYS A 4 -25.53 9.15 -14.22
C LYS A 4 -26.34 10.08 -13.33
N ILE A 5 -26.17 10.05 -12.02
CA ILE A 5 -26.95 10.84 -11.07
C ILE A 5 -26.20 12.12 -10.65
N PHE A 6 -24.87 12.10 -10.60
CA PHE A 6 -24.07 13.23 -10.11
C PHE A 6 -23.51 14.16 -11.20
N GLY A 7 -23.43 13.74 -12.46
CA GLY A 7 -22.82 14.52 -13.54
C GLY A 7 -23.54 15.82 -13.94
N THR A 8 -24.80 15.97 -13.60
CA THR A 8 -25.59 17.16 -13.96
C THR A 8 -26.05 17.97 -12.73
N ALA A 9 -26.25 17.31 -11.60
CA ALA A 9 -26.66 17.95 -10.36
C ALA A 9 -25.50 18.70 -9.66
N ALA A 10 -24.29 18.17 -9.73
CA ALA A 10 -23.10 18.78 -9.11
C ALA A 10 -22.71 20.13 -9.74
N LYS A 11 -22.93 20.31 -11.03
CA LYS A 11 -22.63 21.59 -11.72
C LYS A 11 -23.63 22.71 -11.41
N LEU A 12 -24.88 22.39 -11.06
CA LEU A 12 -25.88 23.40 -10.71
C LEU A 12 -25.89 23.76 -9.21
N THR A 13 -25.50 22.81 -8.34
CA THR A 13 -25.48 23.03 -6.88
C THR A 13 -24.25 23.82 -6.44
N LEU A 14 -23.12 23.70 -7.17
CA LEU A 14 -21.88 24.40 -6.83
C LEU A 14 -22.00 25.93 -6.97
N THR A 15 -22.76 26.40 -7.95
CA THR A 15 -22.98 27.85 -8.17
C THR A 15 -23.86 28.48 -7.07
N THR A 16 -24.65 27.70 -6.37
CA THR A 16 -25.55 28.18 -5.30
C THR A 16 -24.85 28.17 -3.93
N ILE A 17 -23.88 27.30 -3.70
CA ILE A 17 -23.14 27.22 -2.44
C ILE A 17 -22.10 28.35 -2.31
N ILE A 18 -21.54 28.82 -3.43
CA ILE A 18 -20.58 29.95 -3.43
C ILE A 18 -21.29 31.28 -3.07
N ALA A 19 -22.59 31.42 -3.33
CA ALA A 19 -23.34 32.60 -3.01
C ALA A 19 -23.79 32.71 -1.54
N VAL A 20 -23.78 31.60 -0.79
CA VAL A 20 -24.17 31.59 0.65
C VAL A 20 -22.93 31.69 1.57
N GLY A 21 -21.74 31.34 1.08
CA GLY A 21 -20.49 31.40 1.86
C GLY A 21 -19.95 32.82 2.16
N SER A 22 -20.48 33.85 1.51
CA SER A 22 -19.98 35.23 1.68
C SER A 22 -20.61 36.00 2.85
N MET A 23 -21.44 35.38 3.68
CA MET A 23 -22.08 36.02 4.84
C MET A 23 -21.72 35.43 6.21
N LEU A 24 -20.74 34.56 6.29
CA LEU A 24 -20.23 34.09 7.57
C LEU A 24 -19.01 34.95 7.98
N SER A 25 -19.25 35.90 8.87
CA SER A 25 -18.20 36.68 9.53
C SER A 25 -17.32 35.72 10.33
N VAL A 26 -16.07 35.56 9.88
CA VAL A 26 -15.02 34.84 10.62
C VAL A 26 -14.65 35.68 11.83
N ASN A 27 -15.08 35.27 13.02
CA ASN A 27 -14.51 35.78 14.25
C ASN A 27 -13.12 35.08 14.39
N THR A 28 -12.07 35.77 14.02
CA THR A 28 -10.69 35.42 14.38
C THR A 28 -10.52 35.61 15.87
N PHE A 29 -10.61 34.56 16.65
CA PHE A 29 -10.03 34.53 17.98
C PHE A 29 -8.51 34.41 17.80
N ALA A 30 -7.77 35.40 18.25
CA ALA A 30 -6.34 35.26 18.48
C ALA A 30 -6.19 34.24 19.61
N GLN A 31 -5.76 33.03 19.26
CA GLN A 31 -5.36 32.03 20.22
C GLN A 31 -3.97 32.42 20.72
N ASP A 32 -3.82 32.73 21.99
CA ASP A 32 -2.54 32.76 22.65
C ASP A 32 -1.93 31.36 22.48
N ASN A 33 -0.86 31.23 21.70
CA ASN A 33 -0.09 30.01 21.58
C ASN A 33 0.64 29.75 22.91
N GLU A 34 -0.07 29.18 23.87
CA GLU A 34 0.57 28.43 24.94
C GLU A 34 1.21 27.20 24.28
N TYR A 35 2.52 27.04 24.40
CA TYR A 35 3.26 25.91 23.85
C TYR A 35 2.78 24.63 24.55
N VAL A 36 1.84 23.94 23.93
CA VAL A 36 1.33 22.64 24.43
C VAL A 36 2.36 21.60 24.01
N GLU A 37 3.07 21.04 24.98
CA GLU A 37 4.03 19.96 24.77
C GLU A 37 3.30 18.76 24.14
N GLU A 38 3.74 18.33 22.95
CA GLU A 38 3.13 17.22 22.22
C GLU A 38 3.35 15.90 22.96
N VAL A 39 2.24 15.23 23.30
CA VAL A 39 2.25 14.01 24.08
C VAL A 39 2.01 12.80 23.16
N VAL A 40 2.88 11.80 23.28
CA VAL A 40 2.85 10.58 22.48
C VAL A 40 2.32 9.38 23.28
N SER A 41 1.61 8.51 22.60
CA SER A 41 1.08 7.26 23.15
C SER A 41 1.85 6.02 22.69
N ILE A 42 2.69 6.11 21.66
CA ILE A 42 3.53 5.00 21.18
C ILE A 42 4.91 4.97 21.85
N GLY A 43 5.56 3.80 21.84
CA GLY A 43 6.86 3.58 22.49
C GLY A 43 6.79 3.40 24.02
N THR A 44 5.59 3.48 24.61
CA THR A 44 5.32 3.18 26.02
C THR A 44 3.98 2.45 26.14
N ARG A 45 3.85 1.64 27.19
CA ARG A 45 2.57 1.05 27.64
C ARG A 45 2.02 1.77 28.87
N GLY A 46 2.76 2.76 29.36
CA GLY A 46 2.37 3.62 30.48
C GLY A 46 1.56 4.84 30.05
N LYS A 47 1.61 5.88 30.88
CA LYS A 47 1.00 7.17 30.54
C LYS A 47 1.68 7.78 29.31
N PRO A 48 0.92 8.45 28.45
CA PRO A 48 1.47 9.28 27.41
C PRO A 48 2.50 10.27 27.98
N ARG A 49 3.57 10.53 27.24
CA ARG A 49 4.68 11.42 27.64
C ARG A 49 5.08 12.35 26.53
N SER A 50 5.82 13.38 26.83
CA SER A 50 6.37 14.27 25.80
C SER A 50 7.40 13.56 24.92
N VAL A 51 7.56 14.04 23.69
CA VAL A 51 8.57 13.54 22.74
C VAL A 51 9.96 13.63 23.36
N SER A 52 10.25 14.72 24.07
CA SER A 52 11.53 15.00 24.72
C SER A 52 11.85 14.04 25.88
N SER A 53 10.84 13.49 26.56
CA SER A 53 10.98 12.53 27.67
C SER A 53 10.88 11.06 27.22
N SER A 54 10.86 10.79 25.92
CA SER A 54 10.82 9.45 25.38
C SER A 54 12.22 8.80 25.32
N PRO A 55 12.40 7.59 25.88
CA PRO A 55 13.66 6.86 25.82
C PRO A 55 14.01 6.32 24.43
N VAL A 56 13.15 6.52 23.46
CA VAL A 56 13.30 6.13 22.05
C VAL A 56 12.88 7.30 21.14
N PRO A 57 13.44 7.42 19.92
CA PRO A 57 13.07 8.51 19.02
C PRO A 57 11.62 8.38 18.54
N VAL A 58 10.83 9.40 18.81
CA VAL A 58 9.43 9.53 18.37
C VAL A 58 9.24 10.91 17.76
N ASP A 59 8.53 10.98 16.64
CA ASP A 59 8.08 12.25 16.05
C ASP A 59 6.55 12.32 16.15
N VAL A 60 6.04 13.54 16.28
CA VAL A 60 4.60 13.84 16.23
C VAL A 60 4.35 14.86 15.15
N LEU A 61 3.35 14.63 14.34
CA LEU A 61 2.88 15.56 13.34
C LEU A 61 1.42 15.87 13.63
N SER A 62 1.13 17.10 13.97
CA SER A 62 -0.26 17.53 14.16
C SER A 62 -1.01 17.57 12.82
N ALA A 63 -2.35 17.51 12.88
CA ALA A 63 -3.19 17.69 11.69
C ALA A 63 -2.91 19.04 11.01
N GLU A 64 -2.55 20.07 11.79
CA GLU A 64 -2.19 21.38 11.27
C GLU A 64 -0.88 21.33 10.46
N ASP A 65 0.16 20.65 10.96
CA ASP A 65 1.44 20.53 10.27
C ASP A 65 1.30 19.74 8.96
N ILE A 66 0.52 18.66 8.99
CA ILE A 66 0.18 17.89 7.80
C ILE A 66 -0.54 18.77 6.77
N SER A 67 -1.47 19.62 7.21
CA SER A 67 -2.27 20.47 6.32
C SER A 67 -1.49 21.62 5.67
N LYS A 68 -0.34 22.04 6.25
CA LYS A 68 0.51 23.12 5.72
C LYS A 68 1.29 22.73 4.46
N THR A 69 1.32 21.45 4.12
CA THR A 69 1.99 20.98 2.90
C THR A 69 1.21 21.35 1.64
N GLY A 70 1.91 21.60 0.54
CA GLY A 70 1.32 22.04 -0.74
C GLY A 70 0.58 20.93 -1.53
N THR A 71 0.44 19.73 -0.97
CA THR A 71 -0.25 18.59 -1.59
C THR A 71 -1.45 18.15 -0.76
N ASP A 72 -2.40 17.44 -1.36
CA ASP A 72 -3.52 16.78 -0.70
C ASP A 72 -3.31 15.25 -0.52
N ASP A 73 -2.18 14.75 -0.98
CA ASP A 73 -1.78 13.35 -0.88
C ASP A 73 -1.06 13.11 0.45
N LEU A 74 -1.68 12.36 1.36
CA LEU A 74 -1.15 12.10 2.70
C LEU A 74 0.27 11.50 2.67
N LEU A 75 0.55 10.57 1.76
CA LEU A 75 1.88 9.96 1.68
C LEU A 75 2.97 10.99 1.38
N MET A 76 2.69 11.92 0.45
CA MET A 76 3.62 13.01 0.11
C MET A 76 3.73 14.04 1.24
N GLN A 77 2.65 14.30 1.98
CA GLN A 77 2.65 15.14 3.17
C GLN A 77 3.58 14.57 4.25
N LEU A 78 3.46 13.26 4.51
CA LEU A 78 4.28 12.55 5.50
C LEU A 78 5.76 12.49 5.09
N GLN A 79 6.05 12.24 3.80
CA GLN A 79 7.43 12.20 3.30
C GLN A 79 8.16 13.53 3.52
N GLY A 80 7.47 14.65 3.37
CA GLY A 80 8.04 15.98 3.61
C GLY A 80 8.32 16.30 5.08
N SER A 81 7.71 15.57 6.01
CA SER A 81 7.66 15.89 7.44
C SER A 81 8.35 14.83 8.31
N ILE A 82 8.41 13.58 7.91
CA ILE A 82 8.99 12.49 8.68
C ILE A 82 10.41 12.19 8.20
N PRO A 83 11.45 12.36 9.04
CA PRO A 83 12.81 11.97 8.69
C PRO A 83 12.91 10.49 8.34
N SER A 84 13.60 10.17 7.26
CA SER A 84 13.83 8.80 6.76
C SER A 84 12.60 8.07 6.19
N LEU A 85 11.48 8.77 5.98
CA LEU A 85 10.33 8.23 5.23
C LEU A 85 10.50 8.54 3.75
N ASN A 86 10.38 7.52 2.90
CA ASN A 86 10.39 7.65 1.45
C ASN A 86 9.13 7.03 0.85
N VAL A 87 8.53 7.74 -0.11
CA VAL A 87 7.39 7.27 -0.89
C VAL A 87 7.77 7.23 -2.36
N HIS A 88 7.74 6.06 -2.97
CA HIS A 88 8.02 5.89 -4.39
C HIS A 88 6.79 6.24 -5.21
N LEU A 89 6.93 7.07 -6.24
CA LEU A 89 5.81 7.46 -7.10
C LEU A 89 5.35 6.34 -8.05
N GLN A 90 6.21 5.36 -8.32
CA GLN A 90 5.87 4.15 -9.07
C GLN A 90 5.11 4.40 -10.39
N PRO A 91 5.66 5.19 -11.35
CA PRO A 91 4.92 5.63 -12.54
C PRO A 91 4.55 4.49 -13.49
N ILE A 92 5.34 3.41 -13.53
CA ILE A 92 5.06 2.17 -14.26
C ILE A 92 5.57 1.01 -13.41
N SER A 93 4.73 0.45 -12.57
CA SER A 93 5.13 -0.60 -11.62
C SER A 93 3.98 -1.56 -11.31
N ASP A 94 3.18 -1.90 -12.30
CA ASP A 94 1.98 -2.74 -12.15
C ASP A 94 1.15 -2.28 -10.93
N ALA A 95 0.71 -3.20 -10.08
CA ALA A 95 -0.13 -2.90 -8.94
C ALA A 95 0.53 -2.00 -7.85
N ALA A 96 1.88 -1.93 -7.78
CA ALA A 96 2.57 -1.03 -6.86
C ALA A 96 2.31 0.46 -7.15
N SER A 97 1.92 0.81 -8.39
CA SER A 97 1.48 2.17 -8.75
C SER A 97 0.19 2.58 -8.04
N MET A 98 -0.64 1.63 -7.63
CA MET A 98 -1.97 1.85 -7.04
C MET A 98 -1.91 2.11 -5.54
N ILE A 99 -0.98 1.47 -4.83
CA ILE A 99 -0.85 1.52 -3.36
C ILE A 99 0.35 2.34 -2.90
N ARG A 100 1.40 2.42 -3.70
CA ARG A 100 2.62 3.20 -3.44
C ARG A 100 3.26 2.89 -2.09
N PRO A 101 4.07 1.82 -2.02
CA PRO A 101 4.76 1.44 -0.81
C PRO A 101 5.58 2.60 -0.19
N ALA A 102 5.50 2.76 1.13
CA ALA A 102 6.24 3.77 1.88
C ALA A 102 7.34 3.09 2.72
N ASN A 103 8.56 3.59 2.62
CA ASN A 103 9.74 3.05 3.29
C ASN A 103 10.15 3.90 4.47
N LEU A 104 10.41 3.28 5.62
CA LEU A 104 10.98 3.94 6.78
C LEU A 104 12.42 3.43 7.00
N ARG A 105 13.36 4.35 7.25
CA ARG A 105 14.77 4.02 7.53
C ARG A 105 15.45 3.16 6.46
N GLY A 106 15.01 3.25 5.20
CA GLY A 106 15.58 2.50 4.07
C GLY A 106 15.20 1.02 4.01
N LEU A 107 14.27 0.55 4.85
CA LEU A 107 13.71 -0.80 4.80
C LEU A 107 12.46 -0.86 3.93
N SER A 108 12.03 -2.07 3.57
CA SER A 108 10.80 -2.29 2.80
C SER A 108 9.54 -1.85 3.56
N ALA A 109 8.47 -1.56 2.82
CA ALA A 109 7.23 -1.03 3.38
C ALA A 109 6.59 -1.96 4.44
N ASP A 110 6.75 -3.26 4.28
CA ASP A 110 6.26 -4.29 5.19
C ASP A 110 7.13 -4.50 6.45
N SER A 111 8.25 -3.77 6.56
CA SER A 111 9.07 -3.71 7.79
C SER A 111 8.63 -2.59 8.75
N THR A 112 7.56 -1.85 8.42
CA THR A 112 7.01 -0.76 9.24
C THR A 112 5.59 -1.10 9.65
N LEU A 113 5.36 -1.22 10.95
CA LEU A 113 4.01 -1.46 11.46
C LEU A 113 3.14 -0.21 11.37
N ILE A 114 1.99 -0.34 10.76
CA ILE A 114 0.97 0.71 10.69
C ILE A 114 -0.12 0.41 11.71
N THR A 115 -0.49 1.43 12.50
CA THR A 115 -1.58 1.33 13.49
C THR A 115 -2.56 2.49 13.33
N THR A 116 -3.80 2.27 13.71
CA THR A 116 -4.84 3.30 13.85
C THR A 116 -5.33 3.29 15.29
N ASN A 117 -5.26 4.43 15.99
CA ASN A 117 -5.56 4.54 17.42
C ASN A 117 -4.83 3.46 18.26
N GLY A 118 -3.58 3.12 17.89
CA GLY A 118 -2.76 2.12 18.56
C GLY A 118 -3.11 0.65 18.28
N LYS A 119 -4.10 0.37 17.43
CA LYS A 119 -4.45 -0.99 16.98
C LYS A 119 -3.89 -1.25 15.59
N ARG A 120 -3.35 -2.47 15.38
CA ARG A 120 -2.74 -2.89 14.11
C ARG A 120 -3.72 -2.70 12.95
N ARG A 121 -3.22 -2.10 11.84
CA ARG A 121 -3.93 -2.04 10.57
C ARG A 121 -3.54 -3.26 9.72
N HIS A 122 -4.51 -3.80 9.00
CA HIS A 122 -4.30 -4.91 8.07
C HIS A 122 -3.39 -4.53 6.89
N HIS A 123 -2.77 -5.53 6.27
CA HIS A 123 -1.98 -5.33 5.06
C HIS A 123 -2.87 -5.00 3.85
N ALA A 124 -2.28 -4.35 2.86
CA ALA A 124 -2.87 -4.27 1.53
C ALA A 124 -2.80 -5.64 0.85
N SER A 125 -3.71 -5.88 -0.08
CA SER A 125 -3.71 -7.11 -0.89
C SER A 125 -2.59 -7.13 -1.95
N VAL A 126 -2.03 -5.96 -2.30
CA VAL A 126 -1.02 -5.82 -3.35
C VAL A 126 0.36 -6.20 -2.87
N ILE A 127 1.00 -7.12 -3.62
CA ILE A 127 2.43 -7.41 -3.52
C ILE A 127 3.17 -6.57 -4.58
N ALA A 128 4.20 -5.85 -4.18
CA ALA A 128 4.95 -4.96 -5.05
C ALA A 128 5.93 -5.74 -5.95
N PHE A 129 5.47 -6.34 -7.05
CA PHE A 129 6.32 -7.12 -7.96
C PHE A 129 7.27 -6.28 -8.80
N GLN A 130 7.01 -5.01 -8.98
CA GLN A 130 7.89 -4.06 -9.65
C GLN A 130 7.99 -2.79 -8.81
N GLY A 131 8.12 -2.98 -7.49
CA GLY A 131 8.19 -1.90 -6.52
C GLY A 131 9.48 -1.07 -6.60
N GLY A 132 10.50 -1.61 -7.22
CA GLY A 132 11.81 -1.00 -7.36
C GLY A 132 12.65 -1.10 -6.07
N GLY A 133 13.85 -1.68 -6.17
CA GLY A 133 14.82 -1.74 -5.10
C GLY A 133 14.32 -2.46 -3.84
N VAL A 134 14.27 -1.73 -2.72
CA VAL A 134 13.93 -2.33 -1.42
C VAL A 134 12.48 -2.79 -1.28
N ASN A 135 11.58 -2.34 -2.16
CA ASN A 135 10.17 -2.73 -2.11
C ASN A 135 9.80 -3.94 -2.98
N ASP A 136 10.73 -4.47 -3.80
CA ASP A 136 10.43 -5.61 -4.64
C ASP A 136 10.07 -6.84 -3.80
N GLY A 137 8.84 -7.31 -3.95
CA GLY A 137 8.24 -8.42 -3.19
C GLY A 137 7.59 -8.02 -1.88
N SER A 138 7.59 -6.75 -1.47
CA SER A 138 6.97 -6.30 -0.23
C SER A 138 5.44 -6.25 -0.30
N GLN A 139 4.78 -6.43 0.85
CA GLN A 139 3.33 -6.32 1.03
C GLN A 139 3.05 -5.55 2.33
N GLY A 140 3.02 -4.22 2.27
CA GLY A 140 2.74 -3.34 3.40
C GLY A 140 1.26 -2.97 3.50
N ALA A 141 0.89 -2.19 4.52
CA ALA A 141 -0.45 -1.63 4.66
C ALA A 141 -0.70 -0.49 3.66
N ASP A 142 -1.93 -0.33 3.17
CA ASP A 142 -2.33 0.83 2.37
C ASP A 142 -2.58 2.05 3.27
N ILE A 143 -1.62 2.98 3.26
CA ILE A 143 -1.74 4.25 3.97
C ILE A 143 -2.54 5.27 3.15
N SER A 144 -2.59 5.12 1.82
CA SER A 144 -3.19 6.10 0.92
C SER A 144 -4.72 6.21 1.06
N VAL A 145 -5.34 5.25 1.72
CA VAL A 145 -6.79 5.26 2.03
C VAL A 145 -7.14 6.06 3.30
N ILE A 146 -6.14 6.61 4.01
CA ILE A 146 -6.38 7.40 5.23
C ILE A 146 -6.41 8.89 4.85
N PRO A 147 -7.54 9.59 4.95
CA PRO A 147 -7.61 11.01 4.62
C PRO A 147 -7.04 11.86 5.76
N ALA A 148 -6.22 12.86 5.44
CA ALA A 148 -5.60 13.72 6.43
C ALA A 148 -6.62 14.42 7.35
N ILE A 149 -7.82 14.72 6.86
CA ILE A 149 -8.89 15.38 7.62
C ILE A 149 -9.45 14.51 8.77
N ALA A 150 -9.30 13.17 8.67
CA ALA A 150 -9.72 12.24 9.73
C ALA A 150 -8.74 12.21 10.92
N LEU A 151 -7.55 12.78 10.76
CA LEU A 151 -6.47 12.66 11.71
C LEU A 151 -6.47 13.82 12.73
N LYS A 152 -6.18 13.50 13.97
CA LYS A 152 -5.78 14.43 15.03
C LYS A 152 -4.27 14.67 14.97
N ARG A 153 -3.50 13.59 14.79
CA ARG A 153 -2.03 13.60 14.65
C ARG A 153 -1.54 12.27 14.08
N VAL A 154 -0.29 12.26 13.64
CA VAL A 154 0.47 11.06 13.32
C VAL A 154 1.66 10.95 14.27
N GLU A 155 1.83 9.80 14.91
CA GLU A 155 2.95 9.50 15.78
C GLU A 155 3.87 8.49 15.09
N VAL A 156 5.17 8.75 15.04
CA VAL A 156 6.15 7.90 14.36
C VAL A 156 7.22 7.47 15.34
N LEU A 157 7.19 6.21 15.74
CA LEU A 157 8.25 5.59 16.52
C LEU A 157 9.35 5.10 15.58
N ARG A 158 10.48 5.76 15.59
CA ARG A 158 11.66 5.40 14.79
C ARG A 158 12.62 4.53 15.61
N ASP A 159 12.15 3.33 15.99
CA ASP A 159 12.93 2.35 16.74
C ASP A 159 12.34 0.95 16.57
N GLY A 160 13.16 -0.11 16.63
CA GLY A 160 12.65 -1.48 16.61
C GLY A 160 11.70 -1.73 17.76
N ALA A 161 10.52 -2.28 17.47
CA ALA A 161 9.44 -2.36 18.45
C ALA A 161 8.66 -3.69 18.43
N SER A 162 9.20 -4.75 17.80
CA SER A 162 8.51 -6.05 17.70
C SER A 162 8.21 -6.67 19.07
N ALA A 163 9.07 -6.50 20.06
CA ALA A 163 8.81 -6.95 21.42
C ALA A 163 7.58 -6.28 22.08
N GLN A 164 7.18 -5.09 21.62
CA GLN A 164 6.03 -4.35 22.12
C GLN A 164 4.77 -4.54 21.26
N TYR A 165 4.92 -4.61 19.91
CA TYR A 165 3.83 -4.53 18.95
C TYR A 165 3.70 -5.77 18.04
N GLY A 166 4.65 -6.71 18.10
CA GLY A 166 4.69 -7.93 17.27
C GLY A 166 5.35 -7.72 15.90
N SER A 167 5.11 -8.67 15.01
CA SER A 167 5.63 -8.69 13.64
C SER A 167 5.52 -7.34 12.93
N ASP A 168 6.44 -7.07 12.00
CA ASP A 168 6.47 -5.91 11.10
C ASP A 168 7.04 -4.61 11.71
N ALA A 169 7.17 -4.53 13.05
CA ALA A 169 7.72 -3.36 13.74
C ALA A 169 9.26 -3.34 13.76
N ILE A 170 9.92 -3.62 12.63
CA ILE A 170 11.39 -3.65 12.50
C ILE A 170 11.95 -2.23 12.32
N ALA A 171 11.48 -1.49 11.31
CA ALA A 171 11.93 -0.11 11.05
C ALA A 171 11.35 0.87 12.07
N GLY A 172 10.13 0.57 12.54
CA GLY A 172 9.38 1.39 13.48
C GLY A 172 7.88 1.16 13.41
N VAL A 173 7.14 2.10 14.01
CA VAL A 173 5.67 2.10 14.03
C VAL A 173 5.17 3.47 13.61
N ILE A 174 4.20 3.52 12.71
CA ILE A 174 3.45 4.74 12.37
C ILE A 174 2.02 4.58 12.89
N ASN A 175 1.63 5.44 13.83
CA ASN A 175 0.31 5.43 14.44
C ASN A 175 -0.52 6.62 13.96
N PHE A 176 -1.61 6.35 13.28
CA PHE A 176 -2.60 7.32 12.86
C PHE A 176 -3.64 7.50 13.96
N VAL A 177 -3.57 8.61 14.68
CA VAL A 177 -4.53 8.94 15.74
C VAL A 177 -5.69 9.70 15.10
N LEU A 178 -6.88 9.10 15.14
CA LEU A 178 -8.10 9.69 14.59
C LEU A 178 -8.59 10.83 15.46
N ASP A 179 -9.24 11.82 14.81
CA ASP A 179 -9.86 12.94 15.51
C ASP A 179 -11.05 12.47 16.37
N ASP A 180 -11.21 13.09 17.53
CA ASP A 180 -12.18 12.74 18.57
C ASP A 180 -13.08 13.94 18.99
N ILE A 181 -13.32 14.86 18.06
CA ILE A 181 -14.21 16.02 18.34
C ILE A 181 -15.65 15.57 18.60
N SER A 182 -16.26 16.14 19.63
CA SER A 182 -17.65 15.86 20.02
C SER A 182 -18.65 16.90 19.53
N GLU A 183 -18.19 17.98 18.90
CA GLU A 183 -19.05 19.03 18.35
C GLU A 183 -18.35 19.81 17.24
N GLY A 184 -19.15 20.39 16.35
CA GLY A 184 -18.64 21.19 15.24
C GLY A 184 -18.04 20.35 14.12
N GLY A 185 -17.36 21.01 13.20
CA GLY A 185 -16.75 20.33 12.05
C GLY A 185 -16.05 21.29 11.12
N SER A 186 -15.44 20.74 10.07
CA SER A 186 -14.77 21.50 9.02
C SER A 186 -15.06 20.92 7.65
N LEU A 187 -15.03 21.77 6.63
CA LEU A 187 -15.14 21.39 5.23
C LEU A 187 -13.96 22.03 4.48
N SER A 188 -13.27 21.25 3.69
CA SER A 188 -12.12 21.67 2.87
C SER A 188 -12.42 21.42 1.40
N TYR A 189 -12.07 22.35 0.56
CA TYR A 189 -12.05 22.23 -0.89
C TYR A 189 -10.68 22.65 -1.39
N LYS A 190 -9.97 21.74 -2.08
CA LYS A 190 -8.67 22.01 -2.66
C LYS A 190 -8.71 21.76 -4.16
N MET A 191 -8.02 22.60 -4.91
CA MET A 191 -7.71 22.41 -6.33
C MET A 191 -6.22 22.63 -6.53
N GLY A 192 -5.61 21.83 -7.38
CA GLY A 192 -4.20 21.93 -7.71
C GLY A 192 -3.94 21.48 -9.14
N GLU A 193 -2.85 21.96 -9.71
CA GLU A 193 -2.34 21.58 -11.02
C GLU A 193 -0.83 21.83 -11.03
N TYR A 194 -0.06 20.99 -11.72
CA TYR A 194 1.35 21.27 -11.90
C TYR A 194 1.58 22.40 -12.90
N THR A 195 2.69 23.12 -12.75
CA THR A 195 3.06 24.24 -13.63
C THR A 195 3.26 23.83 -15.10
N GLU A 196 3.44 22.54 -15.34
CA GLU A 196 3.51 21.93 -16.68
C GLU A 196 2.13 21.77 -17.35
N GLY A 197 1.03 22.05 -16.62
CA GLY A 197 -0.34 21.99 -17.14
C GLY A 197 -0.91 20.57 -17.18
N ASP A 198 -0.48 19.71 -16.25
CA ASP A 198 -0.97 18.35 -16.06
C ASP A 198 -1.21 18.04 -14.58
N GLY A 199 -1.78 16.87 -14.27
CA GLY A 199 -2.02 16.41 -12.91
C GLY A 199 -3.01 17.28 -12.15
N ALA A 200 -4.02 17.83 -12.83
CA ALA A 200 -5.09 18.60 -12.18
C ALA A 200 -5.77 17.74 -11.11
N THR A 201 -5.86 18.27 -9.90
CA THR A 201 -6.46 17.59 -8.75
C THR A 201 -7.63 18.38 -8.20
N THR A 202 -8.64 17.67 -7.72
CA THR A 202 -9.75 18.26 -6.97
C THR A 202 -10.05 17.37 -5.78
N THR A 203 -10.06 17.96 -4.58
CA THR A 203 -10.36 17.26 -3.33
C THR A 203 -11.42 18.02 -2.53
N ILE A 204 -12.46 17.30 -2.14
CA ILE A 204 -13.48 17.76 -1.18
C ILE A 204 -13.35 16.85 0.03
N ALA A 205 -13.09 17.43 1.20
CA ALA A 205 -12.98 16.68 2.43
C ALA A 205 -13.71 17.38 3.57
N GLY A 206 -14.35 16.61 4.43
CA GLY A 206 -15.09 17.15 5.57
C GLY A 206 -15.01 16.24 6.79
N LYS A 207 -15.13 16.84 7.97
CA LYS A 207 -15.34 16.12 9.22
C LYS A 207 -16.40 16.80 10.07
N TYR A 208 -17.09 16.01 10.87
CA TYR A 208 -18.10 16.51 11.79
C TYR A 208 -18.15 15.67 13.06
N GLY A 209 -18.12 16.35 14.19
CA GLY A 209 -18.24 15.76 15.53
C GLY A 209 -19.64 15.93 16.10
N MET A 210 -20.12 14.89 16.78
CA MET A 210 -21.38 14.87 17.49
C MET A 210 -21.18 14.30 18.88
N PRO A 211 -21.87 14.81 19.91
CA PRO A 211 -21.83 14.19 21.24
C PRO A 211 -22.56 12.84 21.24
N LEU A 212 -22.03 11.89 22.01
CA LEU A 212 -22.61 10.59 22.24
C LEU A 212 -22.84 10.38 23.75
N GLY A 213 -24.06 10.49 24.21
CA GLY A 213 -24.36 10.49 25.64
C GLY A 213 -23.92 11.77 26.33
N GLN A 214 -23.43 11.69 27.58
CA GLN A 214 -22.97 12.85 28.35
C GLN A 214 -21.49 13.17 28.08
N ASP A 215 -20.63 12.15 27.99
CA ASP A 215 -19.16 12.30 27.91
C ASP A 215 -18.57 11.49 26.73
N GLY A 216 -19.35 11.26 25.69
CA GLY A 216 -18.91 10.53 24.50
C GLY A 216 -18.93 11.39 23.23
N PHE A 217 -18.34 10.85 22.18
CA PHE A 217 -18.22 11.47 20.88
C PHE A 217 -18.46 10.48 19.74
N VAL A 218 -18.89 11.02 18.61
CA VAL A 218 -18.81 10.39 17.30
C VAL A 218 -18.25 11.42 16.33
N THR A 219 -17.09 11.15 15.79
CA THR A 219 -16.46 11.93 14.74
C THR A 219 -16.55 11.18 13.43
N THR A 220 -17.14 11.78 12.41
CA THR A 220 -17.19 11.23 11.05
C THR A 220 -16.37 12.11 10.11
N SER A 221 -15.67 11.48 9.16
CA SER A 221 -14.86 12.18 8.17
C SER A 221 -15.06 11.55 6.81
N PHE A 222 -15.04 12.38 5.76
CA PHE A 222 -15.09 11.89 4.38
C PHE A 222 -14.12 12.67 3.51
N GLN A 223 -13.67 12.03 2.44
CA GLN A 223 -12.91 12.65 1.35
C GLN A 223 -13.38 12.11 0.02
N ILE A 224 -13.52 13.00 -0.97
CA ILE A 224 -13.72 12.67 -2.37
C ILE A 224 -12.60 13.35 -3.15
N ARG A 225 -11.84 12.59 -3.92
CA ARG A 225 -10.68 13.08 -4.66
C ARG A 225 -10.69 12.57 -6.09
N GLN A 226 -10.27 13.44 -7.01
CA GLN A 226 -9.98 13.11 -8.40
C GLN A 226 -8.62 13.72 -8.78
N ALA A 227 -7.84 13.02 -9.58
CA ALA A 227 -6.57 13.52 -10.08
C ALA A 227 -6.31 13.03 -11.50
N ASP A 228 -5.95 13.94 -12.40
CA ASP A 228 -5.48 13.58 -13.72
C ASP A 228 -4.06 13.01 -13.67
N ASP A 229 -3.70 12.19 -14.66
CA ASP A 229 -2.34 11.67 -14.77
C ASP A 229 -1.34 12.80 -15.08
N THR A 230 -0.07 12.55 -14.72
CA THR A 230 1.03 13.44 -15.11
C THR A 230 1.87 12.80 -16.20
N SER A 231 2.53 13.62 -17.00
CA SER A 231 3.45 13.13 -18.01
C SER A 231 4.76 13.92 -17.98
N ARG A 232 5.85 13.22 -17.69
CA ARG A 232 7.23 13.73 -17.82
C ARG A 232 7.96 12.94 -18.91
N SER A 233 7.22 12.60 -19.99
CA SER A 233 7.63 11.69 -21.03
C SER A 233 8.29 12.41 -22.19
N ALA A 234 9.42 11.88 -22.66
CA ALA A 234 9.96 12.16 -23.97
C ALA A 234 9.52 11.06 -24.94
N GLN A 235 9.39 11.40 -26.23
CA GLN A 235 9.09 10.40 -27.25
C GLN A 235 10.20 9.36 -27.32
N ARG A 236 9.83 8.10 -27.30
CA ARG A 236 10.75 6.96 -27.44
C ARG A 236 11.42 6.99 -28.83
N PRO A 237 12.73 6.68 -28.92
CA PRO A 237 13.44 6.69 -30.19
C PRO A 237 12.82 5.76 -31.27
N ASP A 238 12.35 4.57 -30.88
CA ASP A 238 11.70 3.60 -31.74
C ASP A 238 10.35 4.11 -32.27
N ALA A 239 9.53 4.75 -31.43
CA ALA A 239 8.28 5.38 -31.84
C ALA A 239 8.51 6.61 -32.73
N ALA A 240 9.52 7.43 -32.44
CA ALA A 240 9.91 8.57 -33.27
C ALA A 240 10.35 8.12 -34.67
N ALA A 241 11.10 7.01 -34.77
CA ALA A 241 11.51 6.43 -36.03
C ALA A 241 10.30 5.97 -36.88
N LEU A 242 9.30 5.37 -36.28
CA LEU A 242 8.04 4.96 -36.93
C LEU A 242 7.26 6.18 -37.47
N ILE A 243 7.16 7.26 -36.69
CA ILE A 243 6.53 8.51 -37.14
C ILE A 243 7.29 9.10 -38.29
N ALA A 244 8.62 9.15 -38.25
CA ALA A 244 9.46 9.65 -39.31
C ALA A 244 9.35 8.80 -40.60
N ALA A 245 9.08 7.49 -40.46
CA ALA A 245 8.78 6.59 -41.56
C ALA A 245 7.34 6.72 -42.11
N GLY A 246 6.54 7.64 -41.57
CA GLY A 246 5.18 7.95 -42.04
C GLY A 246 4.06 7.21 -41.34
N ASN A 247 4.32 6.50 -40.22
CA ASN A 247 3.26 5.87 -39.45
C ASN A 247 2.55 6.90 -38.55
N ALA A 248 1.48 7.50 -39.07
CA ALA A 248 0.69 8.51 -38.38
C ALA A 248 -0.18 7.94 -37.24
N ALA A 249 -0.27 6.63 -37.08
CA ALA A 249 -1.04 5.99 -36.03
C ALA A 249 -0.27 5.87 -34.70
N VAL A 250 1.03 6.15 -34.68
CA VAL A 250 1.88 6.13 -33.48
C VAL A 250 1.59 7.35 -32.63
N ALA A 251 1.28 7.13 -31.35
CA ALA A 251 1.06 8.21 -30.39
C ALA A 251 2.36 9.00 -30.08
N ASN A 252 2.23 10.26 -29.70
CA ASN A 252 3.34 11.11 -29.29
C ASN A 252 2.99 11.91 -28.02
N PRO A 253 3.55 11.55 -26.83
CA PRO A 253 4.44 10.41 -26.61
C PRO A 253 3.72 9.06 -26.70
N ALA A 254 4.42 8.03 -27.17
CA ALA A 254 3.87 6.67 -27.28
C ALA A 254 3.73 5.98 -25.91
N GLN A 255 4.51 6.41 -24.92
CA GLN A 255 4.50 5.90 -23.56
C GLN A 255 4.45 7.06 -22.59
N ILE A 256 3.54 7.00 -21.63
CA ILE A 256 3.43 7.99 -20.54
C ILE A 256 4.22 7.51 -19.34
N TRP A 257 5.06 8.40 -18.80
CA TRP A 257 5.82 8.21 -17.57
C TRP A 257 5.44 9.30 -16.57
N GLY A 258 4.58 8.98 -15.62
CA GLY A 258 4.05 9.92 -14.65
C GLY A 258 3.13 9.25 -13.63
N ALA A 259 2.57 10.04 -12.72
CA ALA A 259 1.60 9.56 -11.75
C ALA A 259 0.34 9.01 -12.45
N PRO A 260 -0.27 7.95 -11.92
CA PRO A 260 -1.50 7.41 -12.48
C PRO A 260 -2.66 8.40 -12.31
N LYS A 261 -3.65 8.28 -13.18
CA LYS A 261 -4.94 8.96 -13.01
C LYS A 261 -5.74 8.32 -11.88
N ILE A 262 -6.42 9.12 -11.11
CA ILE A 262 -7.40 8.71 -10.10
C ILE A 262 -8.76 9.24 -10.56
N ASP A 263 -9.63 8.34 -11.01
CA ASP A 263 -10.95 8.71 -11.54
C ASP A 263 -11.94 9.02 -10.41
N ASP A 264 -12.00 8.15 -9.41
CA ASP A 264 -12.81 8.34 -8.20
C ASP A 264 -12.03 7.77 -7.00
N ASP A 265 -11.90 8.56 -5.94
CA ASP A 265 -11.35 8.16 -4.64
C ASP A 265 -12.32 8.67 -3.57
N VAL A 266 -13.05 7.75 -2.97
CA VAL A 266 -14.05 8.07 -1.93
C VAL A 266 -13.67 7.37 -0.65
N THR A 267 -13.48 8.13 0.40
CA THR A 267 -13.10 7.60 1.71
C THR A 267 -14.04 8.12 2.78
N PHE A 268 -14.43 7.24 3.67
CA PHE A 268 -15.20 7.54 4.88
C PHE A 268 -14.51 6.93 6.10
N PHE A 269 -14.37 7.72 7.16
CA PHE A 269 -13.89 7.28 8.48
C PHE A 269 -14.89 7.63 9.56
N MET A 270 -14.95 6.79 10.58
CA MET A 270 -15.68 7.05 11.81
C MET A 270 -14.79 6.71 13.01
N ASN A 271 -14.81 7.56 14.03
CA ASN A 271 -14.21 7.34 15.34
C ASN A 271 -15.24 7.69 16.43
N SER A 272 -15.41 6.83 17.42
CA SER A 272 -16.38 7.05 18.49
C SER A 272 -15.89 6.47 19.81
N GLY A 273 -16.27 7.13 20.88
CA GLY A 273 -16.03 6.67 22.25
C GLY A 273 -17.17 7.12 23.16
N VAL A 274 -17.49 6.29 24.14
CA VAL A 274 -18.50 6.61 25.18
C VAL A 274 -18.07 6.08 26.53
N THR A 275 -18.14 6.93 27.54
CA THR A 275 -17.93 6.53 28.94
C THR A 275 -19.16 5.79 29.45
N ASN A 276 -18.97 4.58 29.95
CA ASN A 276 -20.01 3.75 30.53
C ASN A 276 -20.26 4.12 32.02
N SER A 277 -21.38 3.70 32.55
CA SER A 277 -21.77 3.97 33.95
C SER A 277 -20.80 3.41 35.01
N ASP A 278 -19.96 2.44 34.67
CA ASP A 278 -18.91 1.87 35.51
C ASP A 278 -17.55 2.56 35.36
N GLY A 279 -17.48 3.66 34.61
CA GLY A 279 -16.27 4.43 34.35
C GLY A 279 -15.37 3.85 33.25
N SER A 280 -15.73 2.71 32.67
CA SER A 280 -15.02 2.19 31.47
C SER A 280 -15.42 2.97 30.23
N GLU A 281 -14.60 2.92 29.20
CA GLU A 281 -14.88 3.49 27.88
C GLU A 281 -15.12 2.37 26.87
N SER A 282 -16.22 2.44 26.13
CA SER A 282 -16.43 1.65 24.93
C SER A 282 -16.08 2.50 23.72
N TYR A 283 -15.30 1.96 22.79
CA TYR A 283 -14.88 2.68 21.60
C TYR A 283 -15.10 1.86 20.34
N MET A 284 -15.26 2.56 19.22
CA MET A 284 -15.36 1.96 17.90
C MET A 284 -14.79 2.92 16.85
N PHE A 285 -13.99 2.39 15.93
CA PHE A 285 -13.53 3.14 14.77
C PHE A 285 -13.40 2.23 13.55
N GLY A 286 -13.46 2.83 12.37
CA GLY A 286 -13.35 2.09 11.13
C GLY A 286 -13.41 2.98 9.91
N ASN A 287 -13.19 2.36 8.75
CA ASN A 287 -13.23 3.03 7.46
C ASN A 287 -13.92 2.21 6.37
N TYR A 288 -14.36 2.91 5.36
CA TYR A 288 -14.64 2.44 4.01
C TYR A 288 -13.91 3.35 3.02
N SER A 289 -13.18 2.78 2.08
CA SER A 289 -12.54 3.50 1.00
C SER A 289 -12.67 2.71 -0.29
N GLU A 290 -12.92 3.42 -1.40
CA GLU A 290 -12.93 2.86 -2.75
C GLU A 290 -12.24 3.85 -3.68
N ARG A 291 -11.29 3.34 -4.50
CA ARG A 291 -10.48 4.17 -5.38
C ARG A 291 -10.27 3.49 -6.73
N ASP A 292 -10.63 4.19 -7.80
CA ASP A 292 -10.33 3.80 -9.18
C ASP A 292 -9.03 4.44 -9.66
N VAL A 293 -8.06 3.62 -10.06
CA VAL A 293 -6.75 4.06 -10.55
C VAL A 293 -6.53 3.58 -11.98
N ASP A 294 -6.03 4.45 -12.85
CA ASP A 294 -5.62 4.14 -14.22
C ASP A 294 -4.15 4.52 -14.43
N GLY A 295 -3.26 3.52 -14.40
CA GLY A 295 -1.81 3.66 -14.48
C GLY A 295 -1.25 3.48 -15.88
N GLY A 296 -0.05 4.02 -16.08
CA GLY A 296 0.72 3.87 -17.32
C GLY A 296 1.33 2.47 -17.47
N PHE A 297 1.75 2.16 -18.70
CA PHE A 297 2.45 0.92 -19.03
C PHE A 297 3.48 1.13 -20.12
N TYR A 298 4.21 0.07 -20.51
CA TYR A 298 5.23 0.13 -21.56
C TYR A 298 4.61 0.05 -22.96
N TYR A 299 5.10 0.87 -23.89
CA TYR A 299 4.71 0.86 -25.30
C TYR A 299 5.04 -0.47 -26.00
N ARG A 300 4.14 -0.93 -26.83
CA ARG A 300 4.24 -2.13 -27.67
C ARG A 300 4.47 -1.72 -29.12
N ASN A 301 5.73 -1.72 -29.53
CA ASN A 301 6.15 -1.33 -30.87
C ASN A 301 5.57 -2.29 -31.93
N PRO A 302 4.91 -1.78 -32.99
CA PRO A 302 4.21 -2.60 -33.99
C PRO A 302 5.12 -3.38 -34.94
N ASP A 303 6.44 -3.14 -34.89
CA ASP A 303 7.43 -3.85 -35.71
C ASP A 303 8.43 -4.66 -34.86
N GLY A 304 8.30 -4.68 -33.52
CA GLY A 304 9.30 -5.29 -32.66
C GLY A 304 8.79 -6.05 -31.46
N ARG A 305 7.52 -5.92 -31.06
CA ARG A 305 7.04 -6.61 -29.84
C ARG A 305 6.85 -8.09 -30.09
N SER A 306 7.73 -8.92 -29.49
CA SER A 306 7.72 -10.37 -29.61
C SER A 306 6.42 -10.99 -29.06
N GLY A 307 5.94 -12.04 -29.73
CA GLY A 307 4.70 -12.76 -29.42
C GLY A 307 3.42 -11.98 -29.75
N VAL A 308 3.55 -10.76 -30.27
CA VAL A 308 2.43 -9.88 -30.66
C VAL A 308 2.55 -9.48 -32.13
N PHE A 309 3.63 -8.74 -32.46
CA PHE A 309 3.91 -8.24 -33.80
C PHE A 309 5.03 -9.00 -34.48
N THR A 310 5.88 -9.69 -33.70
CA THR A 310 6.97 -10.53 -34.24
C THR A 310 6.98 -11.90 -33.53
N ILE A 311 7.52 -12.91 -34.22
CA ILE A 311 7.86 -14.24 -33.71
C ILE A 311 9.30 -14.52 -34.15
N GLY A 312 10.21 -14.62 -33.18
CA GLY A 312 11.64 -14.53 -33.46
C GLY A 312 11.96 -13.18 -34.12
N ASP A 313 12.76 -13.22 -35.20
CA ASP A 313 13.20 -12.03 -35.95
C ASP A 313 12.22 -11.62 -37.04
N TYR A 314 11.08 -12.28 -37.16
CA TYR A 314 10.16 -12.10 -38.28
C TYR A 314 8.80 -11.57 -37.83
N ARG A 315 8.06 -10.98 -38.78
CA ARG A 315 6.68 -10.50 -38.53
C ARG A 315 5.76 -11.67 -38.16
N ALA A 316 4.99 -11.48 -37.10
CA ALA A 316 3.99 -12.45 -36.65
C ALA A 316 2.79 -12.43 -37.63
N VAL A 317 2.63 -13.47 -38.41
CA VAL A 317 1.51 -13.63 -39.34
C VAL A 317 0.64 -14.79 -38.90
N GLY A 318 -0.63 -14.51 -38.61
CA GLY A 318 -1.63 -15.51 -38.31
C GLY A 318 -2.27 -16.08 -39.59
N ASN A 319 -2.32 -17.39 -39.68
CA ASN A 319 -3.02 -18.10 -40.75
C ASN A 319 -4.47 -18.33 -40.33
N VAL A 320 -5.43 -17.71 -41.01
CA VAL A 320 -6.84 -17.67 -40.63
C VAL A 320 -7.57 -18.98 -40.96
N ASP A 321 -7.34 -19.51 -42.16
CA ASP A 321 -8.08 -20.63 -42.75
C ASP A 321 -7.18 -21.76 -43.31
N GLY A 322 -5.85 -21.66 -43.12
CA GLY A 322 -4.88 -22.63 -43.61
C GLY A 322 -4.29 -22.29 -44.98
N THR A 323 -4.71 -21.19 -45.63
CA THR A 323 -4.29 -20.83 -47.00
C THR A 323 -3.35 -19.64 -47.06
N CYS A 324 -3.09 -18.94 -45.94
CA CYS A 324 -2.14 -17.82 -45.90
C CYS A 324 -0.73 -18.27 -46.32
N ALA A 325 -0.19 -17.58 -47.35
CA ALA A 325 1.11 -17.90 -47.92
C ALA A 325 2.32 -17.42 -47.12
N TYR A 326 2.08 -16.63 -46.07
CA TYR A 326 3.09 -15.99 -45.22
C TYR A 326 3.15 -16.60 -43.81
N GLY A 327 4.24 -16.34 -43.13
CA GLY A 327 4.36 -16.48 -41.67
C GLY A 327 5.03 -17.74 -41.17
N THR A 328 4.62 -18.93 -41.54
CA THR A 328 5.19 -20.17 -40.98
C THR A 328 6.06 -20.91 -41.99
N GLY A 329 7.34 -21.16 -41.62
CA GLY A 329 8.34 -21.85 -42.44
C GLY A 329 9.27 -20.87 -43.19
N ALA A 330 10.43 -21.41 -43.62
CA ALA A 330 11.53 -20.60 -44.16
C ALA A 330 11.20 -19.79 -45.43
N SER A 331 10.15 -20.17 -46.16
CA SER A 331 9.73 -19.47 -47.41
C SER A 331 8.67 -18.38 -47.21
N GLY A 332 8.05 -18.31 -46.02
CA GLY A 332 6.98 -17.35 -45.73
C GLY A 332 7.36 -16.27 -44.70
N GLN A 333 8.62 -16.25 -44.25
CA GLN A 333 9.09 -15.28 -43.25
C GLN A 333 9.21 -13.88 -43.84
N VAL A 334 8.71 -12.88 -43.13
CA VAL A 334 8.67 -11.47 -43.54
C VAL A 334 9.43 -10.62 -42.55
N ASP A 335 10.38 -9.82 -43.05
CA ASP A 335 11.11 -8.86 -42.24
C ASP A 335 10.13 -7.82 -41.65
N PRO A 336 10.20 -7.48 -40.37
CA PRO A 336 9.33 -6.46 -39.79
C PRO A 336 9.42 -5.08 -40.45
N SER A 337 10.53 -4.75 -41.10
CA SER A 337 10.73 -3.50 -41.86
C SER A 337 10.22 -3.53 -43.29
N ASP A 338 9.79 -4.69 -43.80
CA ASP A 338 9.19 -4.81 -45.14
C ASP A 338 7.71 -4.39 -45.13
N TYR A 339 7.48 -3.09 -45.24
CA TYR A 339 6.14 -2.52 -45.23
C TYR A 339 5.33 -2.84 -46.49
N ALA A 340 5.99 -3.05 -47.63
CA ALA A 340 5.31 -3.41 -48.88
C ALA A 340 4.66 -4.80 -48.78
N THR A 341 5.41 -5.79 -48.28
CA THR A 341 4.87 -7.13 -48.03
C THR A 341 3.86 -7.13 -46.90
N ARG A 342 4.05 -6.33 -45.83
CA ARG A 342 3.06 -6.12 -44.79
C ARG A 342 1.70 -5.70 -45.36
N ASP A 343 1.68 -4.72 -46.24
CA ASP A 343 0.45 -4.18 -46.81
C ASP A 343 -0.27 -5.22 -47.70
N LEU A 344 0.48 -6.08 -48.40
CA LEU A 344 -0.07 -7.22 -49.15
C LEU A 344 -0.71 -8.23 -48.20
N ILE A 345 -0.06 -8.56 -47.07
CA ILE A 345 -0.60 -9.49 -46.06
C ILE A 345 -1.87 -8.90 -45.45
N MET A 346 -1.89 -7.61 -45.14
CA MET A 346 -3.07 -6.96 -44.56
C MET A 346 -4.27 -6.94 -45.51
N ALA A 347 -4.04 -7.01 -46.81
CA ALA A 347 -5.07 -7.08 -47.85
C ALA A 347 -5.56 -8.52 -48.12
N ASP A 348 -4.86 -9.55 -47.63
CA ASP A 348 -5.18 -10.96 -47.83
C ASP A 348 -6.10 -11.46 -46.68
N PRO A 349 -7.37 -11.81 -46.94
CA PRO A 349 -8.30 -12.25 -45.91
C PRO A 349 -7.93 -13.60 -45.25
N SER A 350 -7.05 -14.39 -45.88
CA SER A 350 -6.53 -15.64 -45.30
C SER A 350 -5.45 -15.40 -44.26
N CYS A 351 -4.94 -14.16 -44.15
CA CYS A 351 -3.85 -13.79 -43.25
C CYS A 351 -4.34 -12.79 -42.18
N PHE A 352 -3.71 -12.82 -41.03
CA PHE A 352 -3.94 -11.88 -39.92
C PHE A 352 -2.63 -11.27 -39.45
N LEU A 353 -2.61 -9.94 -39.28
CA LEU A 353 -1.55 -9.19 -38.61
C LEU A 353 -2.16 -8.39 -37.47
N MET A 354 -1.47 -8.35 -36.32
CA MET A 354 -1.87 -7.47 -35.19
C MET A 354 -1.87 -5.98 -35.59
N ASN A 355 -1.11 -5.61 -36.62
CA ASN A 355 -1.12 -4.26 -37.21
C ASN A 355 -2.48 -3.84 -37.79
N GLN A 356 -3.39 -4.79 -38.09
CA GLN A 356 -4.77 -4.49 -38.53
C GLN A 356 -5.61 -3.92 -37.35
N ILE A 357 -5.29 -4.33 -36.10
CA ILE A 357 -5.97 -3.86 -34.88
C ILE A 357 -5.24 -2.64 -34.29
N ALA A 358 -3.90 -2.67 -34.31
CA ALA A 358 -3.05 -1.64 -33.70
C ALA A 358 -1.92 -1.23 -34.64
N PRO A 359 -2.22 -0.43 -35.69
CA PRO A 359 -1.24 -0.06 -36.72
C PRO A 359 -0.08 0.79 -36.19
N GLY A 360 -0.29 1.58 -35.15
CA GLY A 360 0.72 2.37 -34.46
C GLY A 360 1.34 1.68 -33.25
N GLY A 361 1.07 0.39 -33.07
CA GLY A 361 1.32 -0.24 -31.78
C GLY A 361 0.30 0.22 -30.72
N TYR A 362 0.58 -0.06 -29.45
CA TYR A 362 -0.30 0.36 -28.36
C TYR A 362 0.47 0.42 -27.05
N THR A 363 -0.06 1.19 -26.11
CA THR A 363 0.39 1.22 -24.72
C THR A 363 -0.76 0.81 -23.84
N PRO A 364 -0.67 -0.36 -23.18
CA PRO A 364 -1.69 -0.77 -22.20
C PRO A 364 -1.85 0.27 -21.10
N ARG A 365 -3.03 0.27 -20.47
CA ARG A 365 -3.31 1.01 -19.24
C ARG A 365 -3.64 -0.03 -18.17
N PHE A 366 -2.90 0.00 -17.05
CA PHE A 366 -3.14 -0.90 -15.92
C PHE A 366 -4.10 -0.23 -14.96
N THR A 367 -5.30 -0.77 -14.87
CA THR A 367 -6.37 -0.21 -14.02
C THR A 367 -6.55 -1.05 -12.77
N GLY A 368 -7.00 -0.41 -11.70
CA GLY A 368 -7.39 -1.10 -10.47
C GLY A 368 -8.48 -0.37 -9.73
N ASN A 369 -9.45 -1.13 -9.23
CA ASN A 369 -10.35 -0.68 -8.18
C ASN A 369 -9.82 -1.22 -6.85
N ILE A 370 -9.50 -0.32 -5.92
CA ILE A 370 -9.01 -0.67 -4.58
C ILE A 370 -10.11 -0.37 -3.58
N THR A 371 -10.63 -1.41 -2.94
CA THR A 371 -11.58 -1.29 -1.83
C THR A 371 -10.90 -1.65 -0.52
N ASP A 372 -10.98 -0.76 0.47
CA ASP A 372 -10.42 -0.97 1.80
C ASP A 372 -11.48 -0.71 2.88
N THR A 373 -11.66 -1.69 3.76
CA THR A 373 -12.62 -1.60 4.87
C THR A 373 -12.00 -2.08 6.16
N SER A 374 -12.27 -1.38 7.25
CA SER A 374 -11.88 -1.87 8.58
C SER A 374 -12.89 -1.49 9.64
N LEU A 375 -12.94 -2.30 10.69
CA LEU A 375 -13.71 -2.03 11.89
C LEU A 375 -12.94 -2.54 13.11
N THR A 376 -12.78 -1.68 14.10
CA THR A 376 -12.27 -2.03 15.44
C THR A 376 -13.29 -1.64 16.49
N ILE A 377 -13.56 -2.55 17.41
CA ILE A 377 -14.45 -2.33 18.56
C ILE A 377 -13.69 -2.75 19.81
N GLY A 378 -13.79 -1.96 20.86
CA GLY A 378 -13.13 -2.30 22.11
C GLY A 378 -13.76 -1.65 23.34
N ARG A 379 -13.26 -2.10 24.48
CA ARG A 379 -13.60 -1.56 25.78
C ARG A 379 -12.36 -1.50 26.65
N ARG A 380 -12.13 -0.36 27.29
CA ARG A 380 -11.02 -0.13 28.21
C ARG A 380 -11.49 0.50 29.51
N GLY A 381 -10.75 0.28 30.59
CA GLY A 381 -11.10 0.82 31.89
C GLY A 381 -10.22 0.27 32.99
N ASP A 382 -10.55 0.64 34.22
CA ASP A 382 -9.81 0.23 35.43
C ASP A 382 -10.52 -0.89 36.17
N ILE A 383 -9.75 -1.87 36.66
CA ILE A 383 -10.25 -2.98 37.48
C ILE A 383 -10.17 -2.56 38.94
N SER A 384 -11.33 -2.28 39.55
CA SER A 384 -11.42 -1.78 40.92
C SER A 384 -11.46 -2.88 41.96
N ASN A 385 -11.76 -4.13 41.59
CA ASN A 385 -11.99 -5.22 42.54
C ASN A 385 -11.30 -6.53 42.13
N GLY A 386 -11.06 -7.41 43.11
CA GLY A 386 -10.49 -8.74 42.90
C GLY A 386 -8.96 -8.76 42.81
N MET A 387 -8.41 -9.88 42.29
CA MET A 387 -6.97 -10.13 42.23
C MET A 387 -6.23 -9.14 41.26
N LEU A 388 -6.91 -8.62 40.26
CA LEU A 388 -6.38 -7.67 39.32
C LEU A 388 -6.73 -6.21 39.65
N SER A 389 -7.16 -5.92 40.89
CA SER A 389 -7.43 -4.55 41.33
C SER A 389 -6.21 -3.64 41.13
N GLY A 390 -6.44 -2.45 40.57
CA GLY A 390 -5.41 -1.47 40.25
C GLY A 390 -4.71 -1.73 38.91
N TYR A 391 -5.22 -2.65 38.08
CA TYR A 391 -4.86 -2.76 36.67
C TYR A 391 -5.87 -2.01 35.81
N SER A 392 -5.39 -1.39 34.76
CA SER A 392 -6.20 -0.96 33.61
C SER A 392 -6.23 -2.08 32.58
N TYR A 393 -7.33 -2.23 31.88
CA TYR A 393 -7.47 -3.20 30.79
C TYR A 393 -7.89 -2.53 29.49
N ASP A 394 -7.50 -3.14 28.35
CA ASP A 394 -8.03 -2.84 27.01
C ASP A 394 -8.34 -4.18 26.29
N LEU A 395 -9.59 -4.37 25.93
CA LEU A 395 -10.08 -5.54 25.22
C LEU A 395 -10.62 -5.07 23.88
N SER A 396 -10.10 -5.62 22.75
CA SER A 396 -10.54 -5.20 21.42
C SER A 396 -10.54 -6.32 20.40
N GLY A 397 -11.43 -6.18 19.42
CA GLY A 397 -11.46 -7.00 18.22
C GLY A 397 -11.43 -6.11 16.98
N SER A 398 -10.64 -6.49 16.00
CA SER A 398 -10.51 -5.79 14.71
C SER A 398 -10.72 -6.74 13.55
N VAL A 399 -11.32 -6.22 12.47
CA VAL A 399 -11.35 -6.86 11.17
C VAL A 399 -10.99 -5.81 10.11
N GLY A 400 -10.13 -6.20 9.17
CA GLY A 400 -9.75 -5.35 8.05
C GLY A 400 -9.70 -6.16 6.77
N ARG A 401 -10.14 -5.59 5.67
CA ARG A 401 -10.16 -6.20 4.34
C ARG A 401 -9.71 -5.18 3.31
N ASN A 402 -8.71 -5.57 2.52
CA ASN A 402 -8.27 -4.82 1.35
C ASN A 402 -8.43 -5.70 0.11
N GLU A 403 -9.06 -5.18 -0.93
CA GLU A 403 -9.28 -5.85 -2.20
C GLU A 403 -8.74 -4.98 -3.33
N ALA A 404 -8.03 -5.59 -4.25
CA ALA A 404 -7.55 -4.96 -5.47
C ALA A 404 -8.05 -5.76 -6.67
N ASP A 405 -9.01 -5.18 -7.40
CA ASP A 405 -9.49 -5.69 -8.67
C ASP A 405 -8.65 -5.12 -9.80
N PHE A 406 -8.00 -5.98 -10.59
CA PHE A 406 -7.08 -5.58 -11.64
C PHE A 406 -7.73 -5.62 -13.02
N GLY A 407 -7.46 -4.59 -13.80
CA GLY A 407 -7.87 -4.51 -15.18
C GLY A 407 -6.74 -4.07 -16.10
N LEU A 408 -6.87 -4.39 -17.37
CA LEU A 408 -5.91 -3.94 -18.38
C LEU A 408 -6.68 -3.41 -19.60
N ASN A 409 -6.58 -2.10 -19.82
CA ASN A 409 -7.22 -1.42 -20.93
C ASN A 409 -6.23 -1.17 -22.07
N ASN A 410 -6.77 -0.95 -23.28
CA ASN A 410 -6.01 -0.69 -24.50
C ASN A 410 -4.91 -1.74 -24.77
N THR A 411 -5.25 -3.00 -24.59
CA THR A 411 -4.36 -4.14 -24.88
C THR A 411 -5.02 -5.17 -25.78
N VAL A 412 -4.45 -6.36 -25.89
CA VAL A 412 -4.94 -7.48 -26.69
C VAL A 412 -4.59 -8.80 -26.00
N ASN A 413 -5.33 -9.87 -26.29
CA ASN A 413 -4.82 -11.23 -26.18
C ASN A 413 -4.36 -11.66 -27.57
N PRO A 414 -3.05 -11.65 -27.87
CA PRO A 414 -2.54 -11.87 -29.23
C PRO A 414 -2.99 -13.20 -29.83
N SER A 415 -3.12 -14.24 -28.99
CA SER A 415 -3.53 -15.59 -29.43
C SER A 415 -4.98 -15.67 -29.92
N MET A 416 -5.83 -14.69 -29.57
CA MET A 416 -7.21 -14.62 -30.05
C MET A 416 -7.31 -13.98 -31.44
N GLY A 417 -6.27 -13.27 -31.88
CA GLY A 417 -6.22 -12.60 -33.18
C GLY A 417 -7.26 -11.50 -33.30
N PRO A 418 -8.03 -11.45 -34.44
CA PRO A 418 -9.02 -10.38 -34.65
C PRO A 418 -10.19 -10.38 -33.66
N ASP A 419 -10.43 -11.49 -32.97
CA ASP A 419 -11.52 -11.63 -32.00
C ASP A 419 -11.12 -11.14 -30.59
N THR A 420 -9.93 -10.59 -30.41
CA THR A 420 -9.42 -10.12 -29.12
C THR A 420 -10.21 -8.92 -28.59
N PRO A 421 -10.66 -8.93 -27.32
CA PRO A 421 -11.07 -7.71 -26.63
C PRO A 421 -9.91 -6.72 -26.53
N ARG A 422 -10.23 -5.47 -26.17
CA ARG A 422 -9.24 -4.41 -25.92
C ARG A 422 -9.12 -4.04 -24.45
N ASN A 423 -10.04 -4.48 -23.63
CA ASN A 423 -10.09 -4.28 -22.19
C ASN A 423 -10.38 -5.63 -21.54
N PHE A 424 -9.72 -5.88 -20.42
CA PHE A 424 -9.77 -7.16 -19.73
C PHE A 424 -9.90 -6.95 -18.23
N ASP A 425 -10.72 -7.76 -17.59
CA ASP A 425 -10.67 -8.06 -16.16
C ASP A 425 -9.62 -9.16 -15.96
N THR A 426 -8.59 -8.86 -15.20
CA THR A 426 -7.45 -9.78 -15.01
C THR A 426 -7.49 -10.52 -13.68
N GLY A 427 -8.50 -10.24 -12.82
CA GLY A 427 -8.70 -10.89 -11.54
C GLY A 427 -8.29 -10.03 -10.36
N SER A 428 -8.40 -10.58 -9.15
CA SER A 428 -8.27 -9.80 -7.92
C SER A 428 -7.38 -10.47 -6.89
N TYR A 429 -6.80 -9.65 -6.00
CA TYR A 429 -6.23 -10.05 -4.73
C TYR A 429 -7.07 -9.51 -3.58
N ILE A 430 -7.24 -10.33 -2.54
CA ILE A 430 -7.93 -9.94 -1.31
C ILE A 430 -7.04 -10.29 -0.13
N GLU A 431 -6.84 -9.33 0.77
CA GLU A 431 -6.26 -9.53 2.09
C GLU A 431 -7.34 -9.32 3.14
N LEU A 432 -7.50 -10.28 4.06
CA LEU A 432 -8.44 -10.21 5.17
C LEU A 432 -7.71 -10.55 6.46
N GLU A 433 -7.68 -9.62 7.40
CA GLU A 433 -7.11 -9.83 8.72
C GLU A 433 -8.16 -9.66 9.82
N LYS A 434 -8.06 -10.53 10.85
CA LYS A 434 -8.85 -10.45 12.08
C LYS A 434 -7.89 -10.50 13.25
N THR A 435 -8.06 -9.60 14.20
CA THR A 435 -7.22 -9.52 15.40
C THR A 435 -8.08 -9.41 16.65
N PHE A 436 -7.66 -10.08 17.69
CA PHE A 436 -8.23 -9.93 19.03
C PHE A 436 -7.10 -9.65 20.00
N ASN A 437 -7.22 -8.57 20.79
CA ASN A 437 -6.22 -8.13 21.75
C ASN A 437 -6.83 -8.05 23.16
N PHE A 438 -6.03 -8.46 24.13
CA PHE A 438 -6.29 -8.25 25.54
C PHE A 438 -5.02 -7.71 26.21
N ASP A 439 -5.08 -6.49 26.71
CA ASP A 439 -3.97 -5.78 27.33
C ASP A 439 -4.30 -5.46 28.79
N LEU A 440 -3.35 -5.65 29.69
CA LEU A 440 -3.41 -5.27 31.09
C LEU A 440 -2.22 -4.39 31.43
N THR A 441 -2.45 -3.26 32.07
CA THR A 441 -1.40 -2.34 32.51
C THR A 441 -1.58 -1.98 33.97
N LYS A 442 -0.49 -2.01 34.73
CA LYS A 442 -0.47 -1.52 36.13
C LYS A 442 0.56 -0.42 36.25
N GLN A 443 0.09 0.72 36.70
CA GLN A 443 0.96 1.84 37.06
C GLN A 443 1.20 1.85 38.56
N MET A 444 2.45 1.97 38.96
CA MET A 444 2.93 2.17 40.33
C MET A 444 3.73 3.50 40.35
N ASP A 445 4.13 3.94 41.52
CA ASP A 445 4.79 5.25 41.68
C ASP A 445 5.98 5.46 40.72
N SER A 446 6.87 4.47 40.64
CA SER A 446 8.07 4.54 39.79
C SER A 446 8.07 3.52 38.62
N MET A 447 7.10 2.62 38.57
CA MET A 447 7.15 1.49 37.62
C MET A 447 5.80 1.28 36.93
N THR A 448 5.87 1.00 35.62
CA THR A 448 4.73 0.52 34.85
C THR A 448 5.01 -0.91 34.40
N ILE A 449 4.03 -1.79 34.56
CA ILE A 449 4.08 -3.18 34.04
C ILE A 449 2.88 -3.37 33.13
N ALA A 450 3.11 -3.92 31.94
CA ALA A 450 2.05 -4.28 31.02
C ALA A 450 2.21 -5.74 30.55
N TYR A 451 1.07 -6.40 30.37
CA TYR A 451 0.98 -7.75 29.80
C TYR A 451 -0.11 -7.75 28.73
N GLY A 452 0.07 -8.56 27.71
CA GLY A 452 -0.98 -8.70 26.72
C GLY A 452 -0.97 -10.04 26.03
N ALA A 453 -2.12 -10.34 25.44
CA ALA A 453 -2.33 -11.49 24.57
C ALA A 453 -2.97 -11.02 23.28
N GLU A 454 -2.51 -11.58 22.16
CA GLU A 454 -3.04 -11.32 20.83
C GLU A 454 -3.37 -12.64 20.15
N TRP A 455 -4.47 -12.67 19.42
CA TRP A 455 -4.77 -13.66 18.41
C TRP A 455 -4.96 -12.97 17.08
N ARG A 456 -4.36 -13.52 15.99
CA ARG A 456 -4.50 -12.99 14.64
C ARG A 456 -4.78 -14.10 13.64
N GLU A 457 -5.65 -13.83 12.67
CA GLU A 457 -5.93 -14.64 11.50
C GLU A 457 -5.78 -13.78 10.25
N GLU A 458 -4.89 -14.21 9.35
CA GLU A 458 -4.59 -13.57 8.07
C GLU A 458 -5.03 -14.49 6.95
N THR A 459 -5.76 -13.98 5.97
CA THR A 459 -6.21 -14.74 4.81
C THR A 459 -5.92 -13.95 3.54
N PHE A 460 -5.16 -14.54 2.63
CA PHE A 460 -4.91 -14.01 1.29
C PHE A 460 -5.67 -14.83 0.25
N GLU A 461 -6.36 -14.14 -0.67
CA GLU A 461 -7.12 -14.80 -1.73
C GLU A 461 -6.70 -14.29 -3.10
N VAL A 462 -6.70 -15.20 -4.07
CA VAL A 462 -6.52 -14.92 -5.49
C VAL A 462 -7.79 -15.31 -6.20
N ILE A 463 -8.39 -14.37 -6.93
CA ILE A 463 -9.60 -14.59 -7.74
C ILE A 463 -9.21 -14.55 -9.21
N SER A 464 -9.69 -15.52 -9.99
CA SER A 464 -9.42 -15.58 -11.43
C SER A 464 -10.09 -14.45 -12.19
N GLY A 465 -9.42 -13.96 -13.24
CA GLY A 465 -9.96 -13.00 -14.18
C GLY A 465 -10.93 -13.61 -15.20
N GLU A 466 -11.46 -12.78 -16.09
CA GLU A 466 -12.32 -13.23 -17.18
C GLU A 466 -11.56 -14.16 -18.15
N GLU A 467 -12.28 -15.06 -18.80
CA GLU A 467 -11.69 -16.10 -19.64
C GLU A 467 -10.80 -15.55 -20.76
N ALA A 468 -11.15 -14.42 -21.36
CA ALA A 468 -10.38 -13.78 -22.41
C ALA A 468 -9.00 -13.26 -21.95
N SER A 469 -8.85 -12.98 -20.64
CA SER A 469 -7.61 -12.43 -20.06
C SER A 469 -6.50 -13.49 -19.89
N TRP A 470 -6.82 -14.79 -19.88
CA TRP A 470 -5.87 -15.87 -19.63
C TRP A 470 -5.95 -17.04 -20.63
N LYS A 471 -7.05 -17.20 -21.36
CA LYS A 471 -7.26 -18.36 -22.25
C LYS A 471 -6.44 -18.28 -23.52
N ALA A 472 -5.94 -19.43 -23.98
CA ALA A 472 -5.32 -19.58 -25.29
C ALA A 472 -6.37 -19.49 -26.42
N GLY A 473 -6.11 -18.58 -27.36
CA GLY A 473 -6.90 -18.46 -28.59
C GLY A 473 -6.34 -19.33 -29.72
N LYS A 474 -7.01 -19.31 -30.88
CA LYS A 474 -6.69 -20.15 -32.05
C LYS A 474 -5.30 -19.92 -32.66
N TYR A 475 -4.69 -18.77 -32.40
CA TYR A 475 -3.34 -18.44 -32.91
C TYR A 475 -2.21 -18.76 -31.91
N ALA A 476 -2.53 -19.29 -30.73
CA ALA A 476 -1.52 -19.66 -29.74
C ALA A 476 -0.50 -20.67 -30.29
N LEU A 477 -0.95 -21.71 -31.02
CA LEU A 477 -0.09 -22.70 -31.67
C LEU A 477 0.73 -22.12 -32.84
N GLN A 478 0.40 -20.90 -33.28
CA GLN A 478 1.15 -20.20 -34.32
C GLN A 478 2.20 -19.25 -33.75
N GLY A 479 2.41 -19.25 -32.42
CA GLY A 479 3.46 -18.49 -31.74
C GLY A 479 3.03 -17.15 -31.17
N PHE A 480 1.72 -16.82 -31.19
CA PHE A 480 1.20 -15.64 -30.54
C PHE A 480 1.08 -15.84 -29.03
N ASN A 481 1.46 -14.85 -28.24
CA ASN A 481 1.36 -14.87 -26.79
C ASN A 481 -0.10 -15.07 -26.32
N VAL A 482 -0.25 -15.84 -25.27
CA VAL A 482 -1.55 -16.12 -24.64
C VAL A 482 -1.80 -15.14 -23.49
N GLY A 483 -3.07 -14.78 -23.30
CA GLY A 483 -3.53 -13.89 -22.25
C GLY A 483 -3.42 -12.41 -22.61
N SER A 484 -4.02 -11.55 -21.78
CA SER A 484 -3.97 -10.09 -21.91
C SER A 484 -2.52 -9.61 -21.85
N HIS A 485 -2.08 -8.92 -22.93
CA HIS A 485 -0.67 -8.64 -23.14
C HIS A 485 -0.20 -7.43 -22.33
N GLY A 486 0.62 -7.72 -21.35
CA GLY A 486 1.12 -6.76 -20.35
C GLY A 486 1.02 -7.36 -18.96
N PHE A 487 -0.18 -7.69 -18.54
CA PHE A 487 -0.50 -8.40 -17.33
C PHE A 487 -1.53 -9.48 -17.67
N ALA A 488 -1.09 -10.72 -17.77
CA ALA A 488 -1.98 -11.83 -18.08
C ALA A 488 -2.91 -12.11 -16.89
N GLY A 489 -4.21 -12.30 -17.19
CA GLY A 489 -5.18 -12.58 -16.16
C GLY A 489 -4.88 -13.86 -15.37
N PHE A 490 -5.31 -13.88 -14.12
CA PHE A 490 -5.20 -15.06 -13.28
C PHE A 490 -6.13 -16.16 -13.83
N SER A 491 -5.54 -17.30 -14.15
CA SER A 491 -6.32 -18.47 -14.55
C SER A 491 -6.99 -19.11 -13.32
N PRO A 492 -8.02 -19.95 -13.50
CA PRO A 492 -8.61 -20.74 -12.40
C PRO A 492 -7.58 -21.58 -11.62
N ASP A 493 -6.48 -22.00 -12.28
CA ASP A 493 -5.40 -22.76 -11.63
C ASP A 493 -4.54 -21.88 -10.68
N SER A 494 -4.64 -20.56 -10.78
CA SER A 494 -3.98 -19.59 -9.88
C SER A 494 -4.85 -19.23 -8.68
N GLN A 495 -6.14 -19.57 -8.72
CA GLN A 495 -7.11 -19.20 -7.68
C GLN A 495 -6.88 -19.98 -6.38
N GLY A 496 -7.03 -19.31 -5.25
CA GLY A 496 -6.93 -19.95 -3.94
C GLY A 496 -7.21 -19.01 -2.79
N SER A 497 -7.44 -19.58 -1.60
CA SER A 497 -7.60 -18.88 -0.34
C SER A 497 -6.66 -19.51 0.70
N PHE A 498 -5.79 -18.71 1.32
CA PHE A 498 -4.69 -19.16 2.14
C PHE A 498 -4.73 -18.48 3.49
N THR A 499 -4.92 -19.25 4.56
CA THR A 499 -5.12 -18.72 5.92
C THR A 499 -3.99 -19.15 6.85
N ARG A 500 -3.54 -18.21 7.69
CA ARG A 500 -2.61 -18.43 8.78
C ARG A 500 -3.19 -17.87 10.08
N ARG A 501 -2.86 -18.54 11.20
CA ARG A 501 -3.17 -18.05 12.55
C ARG A 501 -1.91 -17.88 13.36
N SER A 502 -1.93 -16.89 14.26
CA SER A 502 -0.88 -16.69 15.26
C SER A 502 -1.46 -16.32 16.62
N TYR A 503 -0.66 -16.60 17.65
CA TYR A 503 -0.91 -16.21 19.04
C TYR A 503 0.31 -15.50 19.56
N GLY A 504 0.12 -14.36 20.21
CA GLY A 504 1.20 -13.59 20.83
C GLY A 504 0.96 -13.38 22.32
N LEU A 505 2.03 -13.43 23.10
CA LEU A 505 2.04 -13.05 24.50
C LEU A 505 3.19 -12.08 24.73
N TYR A 506 2.96 -10.99 25.45
CA TYR A 506 4.01 -10.04 25.77
C TYR A 506 4.01 -9.59 27.22
N ALA A 507 5.17 -9.13 27.68
CA ALA A 507 5.35 -8.39 28.93
C ALA A 507 6.26 -7.18 28.66
N ASP A 508 5.91 -6.02 29.22
CA ASP A 508 6.68 -4.77 29.14
C ASP A 508 6.79 -4.19 30.56
N ILE A 509 8.00 -3.80 30.95
CA ILE A 509 8.28 -3.19 32.24
C ILE A 509 9.07 -1.91 31.98
N GLU A 510 8.66 -0.81 32.60
CA GLU A 510 9.35 0.46 32.58
C GLU A 510 9.45 0.99 34.02
N ASN A 511 10.66 1.40 34.43
CA ASN A 511 10.93 1.83 35.77
C ASN A 511 11.77 3.10 35.81
N GLN A 512 11.30 4.13 36.52
CA GLN A 512 12.07 5.29 36.93
C GLN A 512 12.94 4.92 38.13
N VAL A 513 14.20 4.56 37.86
CA VAL A 513 15.14 4.05 38.88
C VAL A 513 15.63 5.16 39.81
N SER A 514 15.81 6.35 39.26
CA SER A 514 16.10 7.62 39.99
C SER A 514 15.43 8.77 39.21
N ASP A 515 15.51 9.98 39.78
CA ASP A 515 14.97 11.18 39.09
C ASP A 515 15.58 11.37 37.69
N GLU A 516 16.82 10.90 37.49
CA GLU A 516 17.55 11.07 36.22
C GLU A 516 17.50 9.83 35.33
N LEU A 517 17.20 8.61 35.84
CA LEU A 517 17.36 7.36 35.09
C LEU A 517 16.04 6.62 34.94
N LEU A 518 15.57 6.53 33.71
CA LEU A 518 14.50 5.66 33.27
C LEU A 518 15.11 4.44 32.55
N VAL A 519 14.66 3.25 32.89
CA VAL A 519 14.98 1.99 32.19
C VAL A 519 13.73 1.24 31.84
N GLY A 520 13.76 0.50 30.73
CA GLY A 520 12.63 -0.35 30.33
C GLY A 520 13.09 -1.61 29.61
N GLY A 521 12.26 -2.64 29.67
CA GLY A 521 12.46 -3.88 28.95
C GLY A 521 11.14 -4.50 28.51
N ALA A 522 11.13 -5.11 27.35
CA ALA A 522 9.97 -5.84 26.83
C ALA A 522 10.41 -7.21 26.31
N PHE A 523 9.50 -8.16 26.40
CA PHE A 523 9.63 -9.50 25.84
C PHE A 523 8.31 -9.90 25.18
N ARG A 524 8.38 -10.56 24.01
CA ARG A 524 7.24 -11.10 23.30
C ARG A 524 7.55 -12.49 22.77
N TYR A 525 6.60 -13.40 22.93
CA TYR A 525 6.55 -14.71 22.32
C TYR A 525 5.39 -14.74 21.32
N GLU A 526 5.62 -15.22 20.11
CA GLU A 526 4.56 -15.48 19.14
C GLU A 526 4.69 -16.89 18.57
N ASP A 527 3.56 -17.55 18.31
CA ASP A 527 3.47 -18.86 17.67
C ASP A 527 2.60 -18.76 16.42
N TYR A 528 3.15 -19.16 15.29
CA TYR A 528 2.52 -19.11 13.97
C TYR A 528 2.25 -20.51 13.45
N SER A 529 1.03 -20.76 12.98
CA SER A 529 0.62 -22.06 12.43
C SER A 529 1.43 -22.51 11.19
N SER A 530 2.21 -21.63 10.57
CA SER A 530 2.95 -21.88 9.33
C SER A 530 4.44 -22.20 9.51
N PHE A 531 5.11 -21.58 10.49
CA PHE A 531 6.57 -21.73 10.63
C PHE A 531 7.06 -21.93 12.08
N GLY A 532 6.17 -21.87 13.09
CA GLY A 532 6.52 -22.05 14.50
C GLY A 532 6.63 -20.73 15.27
N ASP A 533 7.50 -20.69 16.26
CA ASP A 533 7.57 -19.61 17.23
C ASP A 533 8.70 -18.62 17.00
N THR A 534 8.51 -17.40 17.50
CA THR A 534 9.49 -16.32 17.58
C THR A 534 9.56 -15.75 18.99
N ASN A 535 10.72 -15.20 19.34
CA ASN A 535 10.98 -14.59 20.64
C ASN A 535 11.70 -13.26 20.44
N ASP A 536 11.09 -12.17 20.89
CA ASP A 536 11.64 -10.84 20.75
C ASP A 536 11.82 -10.15 22.08
N PHE A 537 12.88 -9.39 22.20
CA PHE A 537 13.16 -8.59 23.38
C PHE A 537 13.56 -7.16 23.00
N LYS A 538 13.36 -6.24 23.94
CA LYS A 538 13.80 -4.85 23.85
C LYS A 538 14.32 -4.39 25.21
N LEU A 539 15.43 -3.66 25.18
CA LEU A 539 15.94 -2.89 26.32
C LEU A 539 16.06 -1.44 25.92
N LYS A 540 15.67 -0.53 26.79
CA LYS A 540 15.76 0.91 26.55
C LYS A 540 16.13 1.64 27.85
N ALA A 541 16.86 2.74 27.70
CA ALA A 541 17.22 3.61 28.83
C ALA A 541 17.26 5.07 28.39
N MET A 542 16.93 5.96 29.33
CA MET A 542 17.10 7.39 29.20
C MET A 542 17.75 7.93 30.47
N TYR A 543 18.81 8.69 30.30
CA TYR A 543 19.53 9.33 31.40
C TYR A 543 19.56 10.84 31.23
N GLN A 544 18.99 11.55 32.18
CA GLN A 544 19.01 13.01 32.21
C GLN A 544 20.33 13.48 32.81
N VAL A 545 21.20 14.06 31.97
CA VAL A 545 22.54 14.55 32.39
C VAL A 545 22.43 15.86 33.18
N ASN A 546 21.49 16.71 32.77
CA ASN A 546 21.11 17.95 33.43
C ASN A 546 19.73 18.40 32.93
N ASP A 547 19.25 19.56 33.38
CA ASP A 547 17.88 20.04 33.06
C ASP A 547 17.62 20.17 31.55
N ASN A 548 18.67 20.34 30.73
CA ASN A 548 18.56 20.58 29.29
C ASN A 548 18.99 19.39 28.44
N VAL A 549 19.79 18.45 28.97
CA VAL A 549 20.43 17.38 28.17
C VAL A 549 20.04 16.02 28.69
N SER A 550 19.54 15.18 27.81
CA SER A 550 19.30 13.77 28.08
C SER A 550 19.99 12.87 27.04
N LEU A 551 20.42 11.70 27.47
CA LEU A 551 20.94 10.62 26.62
C LEU A 551 19.94 9.50 26.58
N ARG A 552 19.72 8.91 25.41
CA ARG A 552 18.86 7.74 25.25
C ARG A 552 19.57 6.63 24.48
N ALA A 553 19.25 5.38 24.82
CA ALA A 553 19.77 4.21 24.14
C ALA A 553 18.74 3.09 24.13
N SER A 554 18.70 2.34 23.05
CA SER A 554 17.89 1.12 22.97
C SER A 554 18.60 0.03 22.18
N THR A 555 18.25 -1.22 22.50
CA THR A 555 18.56 -2.40 21.67
C THR A 555 17.37 -3.34 21.66
N SER A 556 17.07 -3.94 20.51
CA SER A 556 15.94 -4.87 20.38
C SER A 556 16.20 -5.89 19.27
N THR A 557 15.59 -7.06 19.41
CA THR A 557 15.32 -7.92 18.26
C THR A 557 13.98 -7.55 17.63
N GLY A 558 13.77 -8.01 16.42
CA GLY A 558 12.50 -7.87 15.72
C GLY A 558 12.38 -8.92 14.63
N PHE A 559 11.18 -9.18 14.20
CA PHE A 559 10.93 -10.09 13.09
C PHE A 559 9.76 -9.62 12.23
N ARG A 560 9.69 -10.20 11.03
CA ARG A 560 8.56 -10.09 10.13
C ARG A 560 8.20 -11.46 9.57
N ALA A 561 6.98 -11.88 9.77
CA ALA A 561 6.45 -13.08 9.14
C ALA A 561 6.23 -12.85 7.64
N PRO A 562 6.67 -13.74 6.73
CA PRO A 562 6.27 -13.66 5.33
C PRO A 562 4.74 -13.65 5.25
N THR A 563 4.14 -12.76 4.47
CA THR A 563 2.68 -12.70 4.32
C THR A 563 2.13 -13.93 3.61
N GLN A 564 0.82 -14.18 3.74
CA GLN A 564 0.19 -15.29 3.01
C GLN A 564 0.24 -15.07 1.50
N GLY A 565 0.22 -13.82 1.04
CA GLY A 565 0.46 -13.47 -0.36
C GLY A 565 1.87 -13.84 -0.82
N GLN A 566 2.90 -13.44 -0.08
CA GLN A 566 4.31 -13.75 -0.42
C GLN A 566 4.59 -15.25 -0.48
N VAL A 567 3.94 -16.04 0.39
CA VAL A 567 4.12 -17.50 0.46
C VAL A 567 3.37 -18.23 -0.65
N ASN A 568 2.18 -17.77 -1.03
CA ASN A 568 1.23 -18.57 -1.79
C ASN A 568 0.90 -18.01 -3.17
N VAL A 569 1.27 -16.75 -3.49
CA VAL A 569 0.97 -16.18 -4.80
C VAL A 569 1.56 -17.03 -5.93
N VAL A 570 0.71 -17.41 -6.86
CA VAL A 570 1.05 -18.20 -8.06
C VAL A 570 0.39 -17.54 -9.24
N ASN A 571 1.13 -17.32 -10.32
CA ASN A 571 0.56 -16.93 -11.60
C ASN A 571 0.80 -18.05 -12.61
N THR A 572 -0.28 -18.71 -13.03
CA THR A 572 -0.25 -19.80 -14.01
C THR A 572 -0.63 -19.24 -15.37
N GLN A 573 0.28 -19.30 -16.34
CA GLN A 573 0.08 -18.81 -17.69
C GLN A 573 0.26 -19.92 -18.71
N THR A 574 -0.57 -19.91 -19.75
CA THR A 574 -0.40 -20.80 -20.89
C THR A 574 0.66 -20.23 -21.83
N THR A 575 1.67 -21.02 -22.18
CA THR A 575 2.75 -20.64 -23.11
C THR A 575 3.00 -21.73 -24.14
N LEU A 576 3.57 -21.36 -25.28
CA LEU A 576 3.95 -22.29 -26.35
C LEU A 576 5.41 -22.73 -26.15
N VAL A 577 5.61 -24.03 -25.87
CA VAL A 577 6.94 -24.62 -25.74
C VAL A 577 7.08 -25.77 -26.73
N GLN A 578 8.07 -25.73 -27.61
CA GLN A 578 8.35 -26.77 -28.61
C GLN A 578 7.11 -27.17 -29.44
N GLY A 579 6.26 -26.20 -29.77
CA GLY A 579 5.07 -26.42 -30.59
C GLY A 579 3.85 -26.97 -29.84
N GLN A 580 3.92 -27.10 -28.50
CA GLN A 580 2.82 -27.50 -27.64
C GLN A 580 2.47 -26.41 -26.63
N LEU A 581 1.18 -26.25 -26.35
CA LEU A 581 0.72 -25.38 -25.26
C LEU A 581 0.97 -26.06 -23.92
N THR A 582 1.72 -25.40 -23.07
CA THR A 582 2.06 -25.86 -21.72
C THR A 582 1.68 -24.83 -20.69
N GLN A 583 1.39 -25.28 -19.48
CA GLN A 583 1.20 -24.38 -18.34
C GLN A 583 2.56 -24.03 -17.74
N ALA A 584 2.88 -22.74 -17.73
CA ALA A 584 4.04 -22.21 -17.02
C ALA A 584 3.54 -21.49 -15.76
N GLN A 585 4.12 -21.83 -14.61
CA GLN A 585 3.77 -21.19 -13.35
C GLN A 585 4.93 -20.32 -12.86
N THR A 586 4.61 -19.09 -12.49
CA THR A 586 5.49 -18.30 -11.65
C THR A 586 5.23 -18.72 -10.20
N LEU A 587 6.19 -19.35 -9.59
CA LEU A 587 6.09 -19.90 -8.24
C LEU A 587 7.04 -19.15 -7.30
N PRO A 588 6.70 -19.04 -6.00
CA PRO A 588 7.68 -18.68 -4.98
C PRO A 588 8.89 -19.59 -5.06
N GLY A 589 10.10 -19.04 -4.89
CA GLY A 589 11.36 -19.76 -5.09
C GLY A 589 11.51 -21.05 -4.29
N PHE A 590 10.87 -21.15 -3.11
CA PHE A 590 10.91 -22.36 -2.28
C PHE A 590 10.26 -23.58 -2.95
N LYS A 591 9.24 -23.39 -3.81
CA LYS A 591 8.62 -24.48 -4.60
C LYS A 591 9.55 -25.02 -5.68
N LEU A 592 10.60 -24.26 -6.03
CA LEU A 592 11.67 -24.68 -6.94
C LEU A 592 12.90 -25.24 -6.19
N GLY A 593 12.80 -25.52 -4.90
CA GLY A 593 13.85 -26.11 -4.08
C GLY A 593 14.75 -25.10 -3.36
N ALA A 594 14.41 -23.81 -3.34
CA ALA A 594 15.14 -22.79 -2.58
C ALA A 594 14.87 -22.81 -1.05
N GLY A 595 14.03 -23.75 -0.58
CA GLY A 595 13.59 -23.83 0.82
C GLY A 595 12.32 -22.99 1.08
N GLN A 596 11.67 -23.23 2.22
CA GLN A 596 10.50 -22.43 2.63
C GLN A 596 10.95 -21.02 3.02
N LEU A 597 10.07 -20.03 2.77
CA LEU A 597 10.28 -18.68 3.31
C LEU A 597 10.28 -18.76 4.84
N LYS A 598 11.29 -18.15 5.43
CA LYS A 598 11.43 -17.99 6.88
C LYS A 598 10.99 -16.58 7.30
N PRO A 599 10.72 -16.37 8.59
CA PRO A 599 10.63 -15.03 9.12
C PRO A 599 11.93 -14.25 8.84
N GLU A 600 11.80 -12.98 8.50
CA GLU A 600 12.93 -12.06 8.54
C GLU A 600 13.25 -11.78 10.00
N GLU A 601 14.51 -11.75 10.37
CA GLU A 601 14.98 -11.43 11.70
C GLU A 601 15.81 -10.16 11.70
N ALA A 602 15.65 -9.32 12.72
CA ALA A 602 16.36 -8.06 12.81
C ALA A 602 16.96 -7.84 14.20
N THR A 603 18.13 -7.18 14.21
CA THR A 603 18.70 -6.58 15.42
C THR A 603 18.81 -5.08 15.24
N ASN A 604 18.20 -4.35 16.15
CA ASN A 604 18.20 -2.88 16.18
C ASN A 604 19.03 -2.37 17.35
N THR A 605 19.82 -1.34 17.12
CA THR A 605 20.52 -0.59 18.19
C THR A 605 20.43 0.89 17.87
N SER A 606 20.07 1.70 18.87
CA SER A 606 20.05 3.15 18.73
C SER A 606 20.68 3.85 19.94
N PHE A 607 21.25 5.02 19.68
CA PHE A 607 21.78 5.94 20.69
C PHE A 607 21.44 7.37 20.27
N GLY A 608 20.97 8.20 21.21
CA GLY A 608 20.55 9.56 20.93
C GLY A 608 20.88 10.54 22.03
N ILE A 609 20.94 11.82 21.63
CA ILE A 609 21.08 12.98 22.51
C ILE A 609 19.86 13.87 22.28
N VAL A 610 19.23 14.29 23.36
CA VAL A 610 18.12 15.24 23.38
C VAL A 610 18.57 16.50 24.12
N TYR A 611 18.39 17.66 23.48
CA TYR A 611 18.64 18.96 24.09
C TYR A 611 17.36 19.79 24.06
N ASN A 612 16.93 20.30 25.21
CA ASN A 612 15.78 21.17 25.36
C ASN A 612 16.13 22.43 26.14
N GLU A 613 15.83 23.59 25.57
CA GLU A 613 15.97 24.88 26.27
C GLU A 613 14.87 25.84 25.80
N GLY A 614 13.93 26.13 26.67
CA GLY A 614 12.77 26.96 26.32
C GLY A 614 11.96 26.38 25.14
N ALA A 615 11.86 27.13 24.05
CA ALA A 615 11.16 26.68 22.83
C ALA A 615 12.05 25.88 21.86
N LEU A 616 13.34 25.70 22.17
CA LEU A 616 14.27 24.95 21.32
C LEU A 616 14.36 23.50 21.78
N SER A 617 14.01 22.57 20.91
CA SER A 617 14.22 21.13 21.09
C SER A 617 15.06 20.60 19.93
N LEU A 618 16.17 19.94 20.24
CA LEU A 618 17.07 19.32 19.27
C LEU A 618 17.26 17.85 19.64
N THR A 619 17.17 16.97 18.66
CA THR A 619 17.50 15.55 18.82
C THR A 619 18.49 15.11 17.77
N ALA A 620 19.45 14.26 18.17
CA ALA A 620 20.35 13.59 17.26
C ALA A 620 20.43 12.12 17.64
N ASP A 621 19.99 11.24 16.71
CA ASP A 621 19.94 9.81 16.94
C ASP A 621 20.77 9.08 15.90
N PHE A 622 21.63 8.20 16.39
CA PHE A 622 22.35 7.21 15.60
C PHE A 622 21.65 5.86 15.73
N PHE A 623 21.50 5.12 14.63
CA PHE A 623 20.91 3.80 14.66
C PHE A 623 21.60 2.83 13.69
N THR A 624 21.52 1.55 14.00
CA THR A 624 21.90 0.41 13.13
C THR A 624 20.75 -0.60 13.11
N ILE A 625 20.45 -1.14 11.94
CA ILE A 625 19.51 -2.24 11.77
C ILE A 625 20.21 -3.31 10.95
N GLU A 626 20.40 -4.49 11.53
CA GLU A 626 20.84 -5.69 10.82
C GLU A 626 19.61 -6.54 10.52
N LEU A 627 19.42 -6.92 9.26
CA LEU A 627 18.28 -7.69 8.78
C LEU A 627 18.77 -8.95 8.09
N GLU A 628 18.32 -10.11 8.58
CA GLU A 628 18.65 -11.43 8.06
C GLU A 628 17.43 -12.10 7.41
N ASP A 629 17.65 -13.12 6.57
CA ASP A 629 16.64 -13.94 5.87
C ASP A 629 15.57 -13.09 5.12
N ARG A 630 15.97 -11.93 4.57
CA ARG A 630 15.07 -10.97 3.93
C ARG A 630 14.30 -11.61 2.78
N VAL A 631 12.96 -11.45 2.80
CA VAL A 631 12.07 -11.83 1.71
C VAL A 631 12.14 -10.77 0.61
N ALA A 632 12.57 -11.16 -0.58
CA ALA A 632 12.70 -10.28 -1.72
C ALA A 632 12.38 -11.00 -3.02
N LEU A 633 11.98 -10.24 -4.03
CA LEU A 633 11.80 -10.76 -5.38
C LEU A 633 13.17 -10.91 -6.06
N THR A 634 13.42 -12.09 -6.62
CA THR A 634 14.61 -12.34 -7.44
C THR A 634 14.28 -12.24 -8.93
N SER A 635 15.32 -12.18 -9.77
CA SER A 635 15.13 -12.37 -11.22
C SER A 635 14.59 -13.77 -11.51
N ASN A 636 13.81 -13.89 -12.60
CA ASN A 636 13.26 -15.16 -13.03
C ASN A 636 14.36 -16.19 -13.31
N ALA A 637 14.29 -17.34 -12.66
CA ALA A 637 15.15 -18.48 -12.93
C ALA A 637 14.34 -19.55 -13.67
N ALA A 638 14.84 -20.03 -14.81
CA ALA A 638 14.26 -21.20 -15.46
C ALA A 638 14.58 -22.45 -14.62
N PRO A 639 13.59 -23.31 -14.31
CA PRO A 639 13.83 -24.54 -13.58
C PRO A 639 14.73 -25.46 -14.40
N THR A 640 15.62 -26.17 -13.74
CA THR A 640 16.40 -27.24 -14.36
C THR A 640 15.52 -28.48 -14.61
N ALA A 641 15.90 -29.34 -15.54
CA ALA A 641 15.18 -30.59 -15.81
C ALA A 641 15.00 -31.52 -14.59
N ALA A 642 15.80 -31.32 -13.54
CA ALA A 642 15.66 -32.04 -12.26
C ALA A 642 14.68 -31.40 -11.28
N GLN A 643 14.23 -30.16 -11.55
CA GLN A 643 13.29 -29.38 -10.74
C GLN A 643 11.86 -29.39 -11.35
N VAL A 644 11.72 -29.86 -12.58
CA VAL A 644 10.47 -30.15 -13.27
C VAL A 644 10.17 -31.65 -13.10
#